data_71d59a18e3712ca3a8c59c108f2d7435
#
_entry.id   71d59a18e3712ca3a8c59c108f2d7435
#
_cell.length_a   1.000
_cell.length_b   1.000
_cell.length_c   1.000
_cell.angle_alpha   90.00
_cell.angle_beta   90.00
_cell.angle_gamma   90.00
#
_symmetry.space_group_name_H-M   'P 1'
#
loop_
_entity.id
_entity.type
_entity.pdbx_description
1 polymer ?
#
loop_
_entity_poly.entity_id
_entity_poly.type
_entity_poly.pdbx_seq_one_letter_code
_entity_poly.pdbx_strand_id
1 'polypeptide(L)'
;MKRMMLLTAAGLTVAAQPATAETAGDEQVAPPPDTIIVTAARTQLPASALPLTVDIIQAEELDRQIAIAGSTVDAVSALLPSFSPTREKLSGAGESLRGRSPLYAINGIPQSTPVRDGSRDGYTIDPFFIDRVEVIYGSNALQGIGATGGVVNQVTVGAPTGEGAAARVLLRGTAPNGLSGEALGGKLGSLIGWRTGGLDASIGATFERRGVFLDGRGQRIGVDGTQGEIQDSDSWSVFARLGYDLSPTTRLEVLANHFELEGNNNYVLVPGNRAVGLPTSSRRGPTPGDPARNNADLLSASLTQSDLAGGVFQLQGFYSRTLDIFGGGIFSTFQDPAIDPTGQLFDQSANKSRKLGGKVSYERAIPGLDGLVVTGGFDALFDRTEQFLVQTGRAWVPQTDFRSLAPFVQGNLAIAGGLVRLAGGVRYENVRLNVEDYDTLAFYGASDPRNVATYRPLRVAGGSPAFSRLLPNGGVIVEPMEGLRAYASYAEGFTIADVGRILRGITEPNIDVDTFLSLEPVISNNRELGLEFDRGILDASLTYFWSSSDLGSLLVLGADGIFSVARQPIEVEGLEGSVAVEMPFAPGLVLSAAYADLRGRTDGNNDGRVDVDLDGANISPDRLNVALDYSSGPVTLRLASRSYLSRSFTGQPPAADFAGYTLFDAYVAYRTLLGEFSLAAQNLTDKFYITYDSDTVRVTDNNRFFAGRGRTVTVSWQGQF
;
A
#
# COMPACT_ATOMS: atom_id res chain seq x y z
N MET A 1 -20.42 12.43 27.96
CA MET A 1 -21.85 12.55 27.58
C MET A 1 -21.90 12.58 26.05
N LYS A 2 -21.87 11.41 25.42
CA LYS A 2 -21.94 11.26 23.96
C LYS A 2 -23.41 11.46 23.51
N ARG A 3 -23.66 12.44 22.68
CA ARG A 3 -24.95 12.64 22.03
C ARG A 3 -25.07 11.65 20.88
N MET A 4 -25.98 10.69 21.01
CA MET A 4 -26.38 9.76 19.99
C MET A 4 -27.28 10.52 18.99
N MET A 5 -26.79 10.73 17.76
CA MET A 5 -27.60 11.25 16.66
C MET A 5 -28.35 10.06 16.03
N LEU A 6 -29.65 9.99 16.26
CA LEU A 6 -30.54 9.11 15.52
C LEU A 6 -30.73 9.68 14.11
N LEU A 7 -30.20 8.99 13.11
CA LEU A 7 -30.63 9.20 11.72
C LEU A 7 -31.92 8.41 11.49
N THR A 8 -33.01 9.13 11.36
CA THR A 8 -34.28 8.59 10.87
C THR A 8 -34.14 8.25 9.37
N ALA A 9 -34.18 6.99 9.03
CA ALA A 9 -34.27 6.54 7.65
C ALA A 9 -35.65 6.92 7.06
N ALA A 10 -35.63 7.91 6.16
CA ALA A 10 -36.80 8.16 5.30
C ALA A 10 -36.86 7.07 4.25
N GLY A 11 -37.91 6.25 4.31
CA GLY A 11 -38.16 5.20 3.33
C GLY A 11 -38.51 5.80 1.98
N LEU A 12 -37.65 5.63 0.99
CA LEU A 12 -37.98 5.80 -0.42
C LEU A 12 -38.50 4.43 -0.94
N THR A 13 -39.80 4.32 -1.12
CA THR A 13 -40.38 3.23 -1.88
C THR A 13 -40.17 3.47 -3.36
N VAL A 14 -39.17 2.79 -3.94
CA VAL A 14 -38.98 2.71 -5.39
C VAL A 14 -39.83 1.56 -5.89
N ALA A 15 -40.85 1.87 -6.69
CA ALA A 15 -41.65 0.89 -7.38
C ALA A 15 -40.81 0.24 -8.50
N ALA A 16 -40.54 -1.05 -8.35
CA ALA A 16 -39.89 -1.84 -9.40
C ALA A 16 -40.86 -2.08 -10.56
N GLN A 17 -40.52 -1.58 -11.73
CA GLN A 17 -41.13 -2.02 -12.99
C GLN A 17 -40.39 -3.25 -13.51
N PRO A 18 -41.05 -4.28 -14.02
CA PRO A 18 -40.41 -5.45 -14.59
C PRO A 18 -39.75 -5.08 -15.94
N ALA A 19 -38.46 -5.32 -16.07
CA ALA A 19 -37.76 -5.21 -17.34
C ALA A 19 -38.26 -6.30 -18.31
N THR A 20 -38.83 -5.88 -19.42
CA THR A 20 -39.11 -6.74 -20.57
C THR A 20 -37.76 -7.05 -21.28
N ALA A 21 -37.50 -8.34 -21.43
CA ALA A 21 -36.36 -8.83 -22.22
C ALA A 21 -36.56 -8.42 -23.70
N GLU A 22 -35.69 -7.58 -24.21
CA GLU A 22 -35.60 -7.30 -25.63
C GLU A 22 -34.42 -8.08 -26.22
N THR A 23 -34.71 -8.72 -27.34
CA THR A 23 -33.90 -9.69 -28.04
C THR A 23 -32.63 -9.08 -28.68
N ALA A 24 -31.60 -9.89 -28.64
CA ALA A 24 -30.31 -9.86 -29.36
C ALA A 24 -30.24 -8.98 -30.63
N GLY A 25 -29.24 -8.12 -30.66
CA GLY A 25 -28.76 -7.46 -31.85
C GLY A 25 -27.59 -6.54 -31.53
N ASP A 26 -26.42 -6.96 -31.93
CA ASP A 26 -25.09 -6.40 -31.90
C ASP A 26 -24.17 -7.01 -30.80
N GLU A 27 -23.47 -8.06 -31.21
CA GLU A 27 -22.22 -8.48 -30.59
C GLU A 27 -21.22 -7.32 -30.67
N GLN A 28 -21.18 -6.47 -29.64
CA GLN A 28 -19.96 -5.76 -29.34
C GLN A 28 -18.99 -6.83 -28.85
N VAL A 29 -18.07 -7.20 -29.73
CA VAL A 29 -16.89 -8.00 -29.40
C VAL A 29 -16.23 -7.31 -28.20
N ALA A 30 -16.26 -7.96 -27.04
CA ALA A 30 -15.49 -7.51 -25.91
C ALA A 30 -14.04 -7.29 -26.39
N PRO A 31 -13.39 -6.17 -26.05
CA PRO A 31 -11.99 -6.00 -26.40
C PRO A 31 -11.20 -7.19 -25.88
N PRO A 32 -10.20 -7.69 -26.63
CA PRO A 32 -9.38 -8.80 -26.19
C PRO A 32 -8.79 -8.54 -24.81
N PRO A 33 -8.52 -9.58 -23.99
CA PRO A 33 -8.02 -9.43 -22.61
C PRO A 33 -6.72 -8.61 -22.49
N ASP A 34 -6.02 -8.36 -23.59
CA ASP A 34 -4.78 -7.58 -23.69
C ASP A 34 -5.00 -6.03 -23.64
N THR A 35 -6.21 -5.54 -23.46
CA THR A 35 -6.51 -4.10 -23.48
C THR A 35 -6.60 -3.45 -22.10
N ILE A 36 -6.08 -4.09 -21.04
CA ILE A 36 -6.04 -3.44 -19.73
C ILE A 36 -4.95 -2.37 -19.73
N ILE A 37 -5.38 -1.11 -19.70
CA ILE A 37 -4.51 0.05 -19.60
C ILE A 37 -4.18 0.27 -18.13
N VAL A 38 -2.89 0.31 -17.81
CA VAL A 38 -2.41 0.57 -16.46
C VAL A 38 -2.43 2.08 -16.20
N THR A 39 -3.36 2.52 -15.36
CA THR A 39 -3.56 3.95 -15.06
C THR A 39 -2.30 4.62 -14.53
N ALA A 40 -1.55 3.94 -13.69
CA ALA A 40 -0.29 4.46 -13.13
C ALA A 40 0.84 4.56 -14.18
N ALA A 41 0.79 3.79 -15.27
CA ALA A 41 1.82 3.82 -16.31
C ALA A 41 1.71 5.04 -17.26
N ARG A 42 0.61 5.81 -17.19
CA ARG A 42 0.38 7.03 -17.96
C ARG A 42 0.54 6.88 -19.48
N THR A 43 0.26 5.75 -20.00
CA THR A 43 0.23 5.42 -21.41
C THR A 43 -1.09 4.75 -21.75
N GLN A 44 -1.53 4.89 -22.99
CA GLN A 44 -2.68 4.15 -23.52
C GLN A 44 -2.28 2.76 -24.04
N LEU A 45 -1.00 2.42 -23.92
CA LEU A 45 -0.51 1.11 -24.29
C LEU A 45 -0.94 0.07 -23.23
N PRO A 46 -1.21 -1.17 -23.65
CA PRO A 46 -1.53 -2.25 -22.73
C PRO A 46 -0.35 -2.57 -21.80
N ALA A 47 -0.63 -3.23 -20.68
CA ALA A 47 0.40 -3.68 -19.74
C ALA A 47 1.49 -4.52 -20.44
N SER A 48 1.10 -5.36 -21.39
CA SER A 48 2.01 -6.17 -22.19
C SER A 48 3.01 -5.37 -23.05
N ALA A 49 2.76 -4.09 -23.30
CA ALA A 49 3.70 -3.22 -24.00
C ALA A 49 4.77 -2.59 -23.10
N LEU A 50 4.73 -2.85 -21.80
CA LEU A 50 5.71 -2.35 -20.83
C LEU A 50 6.74 -3.43 -20.55
N PRO A 51 8.05 -3.16 -20.68
CA PRO A 51 9.10 -4.15 -20.40
C PRO A 51 9.37 -4.28 -18.89
N LEU A 52 8.36 -4.63 -18.12
CA LEU A 52 8.41 -4.79 -16.66
C LEU A 52 7.25 -5.66 -16.19
N THR A 53 7.36 -6.20 -14.98
CA THR A 53 6.28 -6.96 -14.33
C THR A 53 5.16 -6.01 -13.90
N VAL A 54 3.94 -6.38 -14.23
CA VAL A 54 2.71 -5.69 -13.79
C VAL A 54 1.70 -6.74 -13.36
N ASP A 55 1.24 -6.68 -12.13
CA ASP A 55 0.10 -7.47 -11.64
C ASP A 55 -1.14 -6.61 -11.53
N ILE A 56 -2.28 -7.14 -11.96
CA ILE A 56 -3.57 -6.47 -11.88
C ILE A 56 -4.52 -7.36 -11.10
N ILE A 57 -4.79 -6.98 -9.86
CA ILE A 57 -5.78 -7.65 -9.01
C ILE A 57 -7.14 -7.05 -9.35
N GLN A 58 -7.96 -7.82 -10.06
CA GLN A 58 -9.28 -7.39 -10.50
C GLN A 58 -10.29 -7.33 -9.35
N ALA A 59 -11.41 -6.61 -9.55
CA ALA A 59 -12.45 -6.39 -8.55
C ALA A 59 -12.93 -7.68 -7.87
N GLU A 60 -13.22 -8.72 -8.65
CA GLU A 60 -13.75 -9.98 -8.11
C GLU A 60 -12.72 -10.71 -7.24
N GLU A 61 -11.45 -10.70 -7.62
CA GLU A 61 -10.38 -11.31 -6.83
C GLU A 61 -10.10 -10.48 -5.58
N LEU A 62 -10.08 -9.16 -5.72
CA LEU A 62 -9.90 -8.23 -4.61
C LEU A 62 -11.03 -8.39 -3.58
N ASP A 63 -12.29 -8.38 -4.00
CA ASP A 63 -13.46 -8.54 -3.13
C ASP A 63 -13.43 -9.88 -2.36
N ARG A 64 -13.08 -10.98 -3.04
CA ARG A 64 -12.88 -12.30 -2.41
C ARG A 64 -11.79 -12.25 -1.35
N GLN A 65 -10.65 -11.68 -1.70
CA GLN A 65 -9.51 -11.64 -0.79
C GLN A 65 -9.74 -10.69 0.40
N ILE A 66 -10.45 -9.57 0.20
CA ILE A 66 -10.88 -8.67 1.27
C ILE A 66 -11.90 -9.34 2.19
N ALA A 67 -12.79 -10.19 1.65
CA ALA A 67 -13.70 -10.97 2.50
C ALA A 67 -12.95 -11.95 3.43
N ILE A 68 -11.78 -12.44 3.01
CA ILE A 68 -10.89 -13.29 3.81
C ILE A 68 -10.04 -12.44 4.77
N ALA A 69 -9.34 -11.43 4.24
CA ALA A 69 -8.23 -10.75 4.93
C ALA A 69 -8.64 -9.45 5.66
N GLY A 70 -9.65 -8.75 5.18
CA GLY A 70 -10.26 -7.58 5.82
C GLY A 70 -9.79 -6.22 5.33
N SER A 71 -8.62 -6.08 4.69
CA SER A 71 -8.10 -4.80 4.16
C SER A 71 -7.45 -4.98 2.80
N THR A 72 -7.26 -3.88 2.06
CA THR A 72 -6.54 -3.90 0.76
C THR A 72 -5.08 -4.32 0.93
N VAL A 73 -4.39 -3.81 1.95
CA VAL A 73 -2.99 -4.15 2.22
C VAL A 73 -2.84 -5.64 2.53
N ASP A 74 -3.72 -6.18 3.39
CA ASP A 74 -3.73 -7.61 3.71
C ASP A 74 -4.06 -8.46 2.47
N ALA A 75 -4.94 -7.99 1.59
CA ALA A 75 -5.28 -8.68 0.34
C ALA A 75 -4.10 -8.71 -0.63
N VAL A 76 -3.44 -7.57 -0.87
CA VAL A 76 -2.23 -7.49 -1.71
C VAL A 76 -1.13 -8.36 -1.15
N SER A 77 -0.88 -8.29 0.17
CA SER A 77 0.11 -9.14 0.84
C SER A 77 -0.21 -10.63 0.70
N ALA A 78 -1.49 -11.02 0.73
CA ALA A 78 -1.89 -12.42 0.61
C ALA A 78 -1.74 -12.95 -0.83
N LEU A 79 -2.02 -12.12 -1.83
CA LEU A 79 -2.01 -12.51 -3.24
C LEU A 79 -0.60 -12.51 -3.84
N LEU A 80 0.22 -11.51 -3.49
CA LEU A 80 1.55 -11.32 -4.08
C LEU A 80 2.66 -11.82 -3.15
N PRO A 81 3.35 -12.92 -3.48
CA PRO A 81 4.42 -13.47 -2.64
C PRO A 81 5.60 -12.54 -2.41
N SER A 82 5.90 -11.64 -3.36
CA SER A 82 6.98 -10.65 -3.28
C SER A 82 6.65 -9.39 -2.49
N PHE A 83 5.38 -9.22 -2.11
CA PHE A 83 4.97 -8.19 -1.17
C PHE A 83 5.17 -8.68 0.27
N SER A 84 5.60 -7.81 1.19
CA SER A 84 5.87 -8.19 2.58
C SER A 84 4.64 -8.76 3.30
N PRO A 85 4.84 -9.69 4.25
CA PRO A 85 3.77 -10.17 5.11
C PRO A 85 3.13 -9.03 5.91
N THR A 86 1.81 -9.06 6.06
CA THR A 86 1.10 -8.10 6.90
C THR A 86 1.50 -8.21 8.37
N ARG A 87 1.56 -7.09 9.06
CA ARG A 87 1.78 -7.02 10.51
C ARG A 87 0.49 -7.23 11.31
N GLU A 88 -0.66 -7.21 10.66
CA GLU A 88 -1.99 -7.24 11.27
C GLU A 88 -2.20 -6.11 12.31
N LYS A 89 -1.51 -4.98 12.12
CA LYS A 89 -1.52 -3.77 12.94
C LYS A 89 -1.78 -2.55 12.05
N LEU A 90 -2.16 -1.42 12.63
CA LEU A 90 -2.27 -0.16 11.90
C LEU A 90 -0.87 0.41 11.64
N SER A 91 -0.09 -0.30 10.87
CA SER A 91 1.30 0.07 10.54
C SER A 91 1.78 -0.67 9.30
N GLY A 92 2.23 0.08 8.32
CA GLY A 92 2.99 -0.38 7.16
C GLY A 92 4.51 -0.21 7.32
N ALA A 93 5.01 0.01 8.55
CA ALA A 93 6.45 0.10 8.77
C ALA A 93 7.12 -1.23 8.39
N GLY A 94 8.06 -1.18 7.43
CA GLY A 94 8.67 -2.38 6.86
C GLY A 94 7.87 -3.05 5.74
N GLU A 95 6.73 -2.48 5.31
CA GLU A 95 6.09 -2.92 4.09
C GLU A 95 7.03 -2.73 2.90
N SER A 96 7.19 -3.79 2.13
CA SER A 96 8.07 -3.77 0.98
C SER A 96 7.49 -4.59 -0.18
N LEU A 97 7.80 -4.14 -1.38
CA LEU A 97 7.64 -4.87 -2.62
C LEU A 97 9.04 -5.16 -3.16
N ARG A 98 9.38 -6.45 -3.30
CA ARG A 98 10.75 -6.86 -3.65
C ARG A 98 11.84 -6.25 -2.74
N GLY A 99 11.58 -6.16 -1.42
CA GLY A 99 12.53 -5.62 -0.44
C GLY A 99 12.77 -4.10 -0.52
N ARG A 100 11.95 -3.36 -1.25
CA ARG A 100 11.98 -1.89 -1.35
C ARG A 100 10.61 -1.31 -1.03
N SER A 101 10.57 -0.10 -0.45
CA SER A 101 9.31 0.57 -0.13
C SER A 101 8.49 0.87 -1.39
N PRO A 102 7.22 0.45 -1.46
CA PRO A 102 6.33 0.79 -2.56
C PRO A 102 5.77 2.21 -2.42
N LEU A 103 5.41 2.83 -3.54
CA LEU A 103 4.59 4.03 -3.58
C LEU A 103 3.12 3.63 -3.63
N TYR A 104 2.34 4.02 -2.63
CA TYR A 104 0.89 3.89 -2.70
C TYR A 104 0.26 5.04 -3.47
N ALA A 105 -0.70 4.74 -4.31
CA ALA A 105 -1.44 5.73 -5.08
C ALA A 105 -2.94 5.41 -5.15
N ILE A 106 -3.77 6.44 -5.35
CA ILE A 106 -5.19 6.33 -5.72
C ILE A 106 -5.33 7.01 -7.08
N ASN A 107 -5.75 6.26 -8.11
CA ASN A 107 -5.84 6.76 -9.50
C ASN A 107 -4.55 7.49 -9.96
N GLY A 108 -3.39 6.94 -9.61
CA GLY A 108 -2.08 7.53 -9.88
C GLY A 108 -1.71 8.73 -9.01
N ILE A 109 -2.52 9.13 -8.04
CA ILE A 109 -2.23 10.23 -7.11
C ILE A 109 -1.49 9.67 -5.89
N PRO A 110 -0.24 10.11 -5.60
CA PRO A 110 0.56 9.57 -4.52
C PRO A 110 -0.07 9.81 -3.15
N GLN A 111 -0.25 8.75 -2.39
CA GLN A 111 -0.66 8.78 -0.98
C GLN A 111 0.57 8.84 -0.07
N SER A 112 1.64 8.14 -0.44
CA SER A 112 2.92 8.16 0.27
C SER A 112 3.53 9.56 0.30
N THR A 113 4.25 9.84 1.38
CA THR A 113 4.93 11.13 1.61
C THR A 113 6.42 10.98 1.33
N PRO A 114 7.00 11.73 0.38
CA PRO A 114 8.40 11.53 -0.03
C PRO A 114 9.43 11.77 1.09
N VAL A 115 9.14 12.66 2.03
CA VAL A 115 10.06 13.09 3.07
C VAL A 115 9.80 12.45 4.43
N ARG A 116 8.70 11.72 4.58
CA ARG A 116 8.30 11.09 5.83
C ARG A 116 7.49 9.83 5.57
N ASP A 117 8.05 8.68 5.86
CA ASP A 117 7.30 7.44 5.85
C ASP A 117 6.27 7.44 6.99
N GLY A 118 5.00 7.66 6.63
CA GLY A 118 3.85 7.65 7.54
C GLY A 118 3.49 6.26 8.03
N SER A 119 3.98 5.22 7.36
CA SER A 119 3.68 3.81 7.61
C SER A 119 2.18 3.45 7.62
N ARG A 120 1.33 4.23 6.94
CA ARG A 120 -0.13 4.00 6.85
C ARG A 120 -0.71 4.32 5.48
N ASP A 121 0.15 4.43 4.48
CA ASP A 121 -0.19 4.91 3.14
C ASP A 121 -1.19 4.00 2.40
N GLY A 122 -1.25 2.72 2.77
CA GLY A 122 -2.24 1.76 2.28
C GLY A 122 -3.64 1.88 2.89
N TYR A 123 -3.81 2.70 3.94
CA TYR A 123 -5.08 2.90 4.66
C TYR A 123 -5.65 4.30 4.41
N THR A 124 -5.86 4.66 3.15
CA THR A 124 -6.32 6.02 2.73
C THR A 124 -7.65 6.02 2.00
N ILE A 125 -8.17 4.84 1.65
CA ILE A 125 -9.48 4.64 1.02
C ILE A 125 -10.09 3.32 1.51
N ASP A 126 -11.42 3.29 1.62
CA ASP A 126 -12.11 2.03 1.92
C ASP A 126 -12.09 1.10 0.70
N PRO A 127 -11.73 -0.18 0.85
CA PRO A 127 -11.68 -1.13 -0.27
C PRO A 127 -12.99 -1.31 -1.02
N PHE A 128 -14.14 -0.98 -0.43
CA PHE A 128 -15.43 -0.99 -1.12
C PHE A 128 -15.50 -0.02 -2.32
N PHE A 129 -14.64 1.00 -2.36
CA PHE A 129 -14.57 1.97 -3.45
C PHE A 129 -13.42 1.70 -4.42
N ILE A 130 -12.75 0.55 -4.32
CA ILE A 130 -11.68 0.14 -5.23
C ILE A 130 -12.25 -0.83 -6.26
N ASP A 131 -11.95 -0.58 -7.53
CA ASP A 131 -12.30 -1.42 -8.67
C ASP A 131 -11.21 -2.48 -8.91
N ARG A 132 -9.95 -2.08 -8.85
CA ARG A 132 -8.80 -2.96 -9.00
C ARG A 132 -7.56 -2.37 -8.34
N VAL A 133 -6.58 -3.21 -8.10
CA VAL A 133 -5.25 -2.77 -7.67
C VAL A 133 -4.24 -3.12 -8.76
N GLU A 134 -3.53 -2.10 -9.23
CA GLU A 134 -2.44 -2.23 -10.20
C GLU A 134 -1.13 -2.20 -9.43
N VAL A 135 -0.33 -3.27 -9.53
CA VAL A 135 0.99 -3.35 -8.91
C VAL A 135 2.04 -3.34 -10.00
N ILE A 136 2.82 -2.28 -10.05
CA ILE A 136 3.93 -2.12 -11.00
C ILE A 136 5.21 -2.32 -10.22
N TYR A 137 6.01 -3.30 -10.64
CA TYR A 137 7.22 -3.68 -9.95
C TYR A 137 8.43 -2.85 -10.42
N GLY A 138 9.31 -2.56 -9.48
CA GLY A 138 10.51 -1.77 -9.75
C GLY A 138 10.19 -0.31 -10.07
N SER A 139 11.21 0.44 -10.39
CA SER A 139 11.09 1.86 -10.71
C SER A 139 10.89 2.09 -12.20
N ASN A 140 10.14 3.14 -12.52
CA ASN A 140 9.90 3.56 -13.90
C ASN A 140 9.86 5.09 -13.96
N ALA A 141 10.40 5.68 -15.01
CA ALA A 141 10.44 7.14 -15.21
C ALA A 141 9.06 7.81 -15.19
N LEU A 142 7.98 7.07 -15.47
CA LEU A 142 6.62 7.62 -15.51
C LEU A 142 5.97 7.76 -14.12
N GLN A 143 6.49 7.08 -13.10
CA GLN A 143 5.80 6.93 -11.80
C GLN A 143 6.13 8.02 -10.80
N GLY A 144 7.31 8.60 -10.89
CA GLY A 144 7.74 9.70 -10.03
C GLY A 144 8.49 9.26 -8.76
N ILE A 145 8.68 10.22 -7.87
CA ILE A 145 9.46 10.06 -6.64
C ILE A 145 8.79 9.08 -5.66
N GLY A 146 9.62 8.26 -4.99
CA GLY A 146 9.17 7.33 -3.95
C GLY A 146 8.91 5.90 -4.45
N ALA A 147 8.89 5.66 -5.75
CA ALA A 147 8.61 4.35 -6.34
C ALA A 147 9.87 3.48 -6.50
N THR A 148 10.70 3.31 -5.46
CA THR A 148 11.92 2.48 -5.55
C THR A 148 11.63 0.98 -5.55
N GLY A 149 10.56 0.56 -4.88
CA GLY A 149 10.06 -0.82 -4.89
C GLY A 149 9.01 -1.07 -5.98
N GLY A 150 8.41 0.00 -6.47
CA GLY A 150 7.29 -0.06 -7.40
C GLY A 150 6.09 0.76 -6.94
N VAL A 151 4.94 0.57 -7.55
CA VAL A 151 3.70 1.29 -7.24
C VAL A 151 2.58 0.31 -6.93
N VAL A 152 1.83 0.58 -5.87
CA VAL A 152 0.55 -0.05 -5.55
C VAL A 152 -0.54 0.98 -5.79
N ASN A 153 -1.16 0.94 -6.97
CA ASN A 153 -2.16 1.90 -7.39
C ASN A 153 -3.57 1.35 -7.19
N GLN A 154 -4.33 1.97 -6.31
CA GLN A 154 -5.71 1.64 -6.02
C GLN A 154 -6.59 2.41 -7.00
N VAL A 155 -7.12 1.74 -8.01
CA VAL A 155 -8.02 2.35 -9.00
C VAL A 155 -9.43 2.32 -8.45
N THR A 156 -10.07 3.49 -8.38
CA THR A 156 -11.41 3.61 -7.80
C THR A 156 -12.50 3.14 -8.76
N VAL A 157 -13.64 2.74 -8.19
CA VAL A 157 -14.85 2.36 -8.96
C VAL A 157 -15.20 3.42 -9.98
N GLY A 158 -15.54 2.96 -11.19
CA GLY A 158 -15.89 3.79 -12.33
C GLY A 158 -17.31 4.38 -12.26
N ALA A 159 -17.65 5.12 -13.32
CA ALA A 159 -19.02 5.52 -13.57
C ALA A 159 -19.90 4.30 -13.93
N PRO A 160 -21.21 4.36 -13.69
CA PRO A 160 -22.13 3.36 -14.25
C PRO A 160 -21.95 3.25 -15.77
N THR A 161 -21.95 2.02 -16.28
CA THR A 161 -21.77 1.77 -17.72
C THR A 161 -23.03 2.02 -18.53
N GLY A 162 -24.21 1.90 -17.89
CA GLY A 162 -25.53 2.11 -18.50
C GLY A 162 -26.18 3.43 -18.09
N GLU A 163 -27.13 3.89 -18.90
CA GLU A 163 -28.03 5.01 -18.56
C GLU A 163 -28.92 4.64 -17.38
N GLY A 164 -29.21 5.61 -16.52
CA GLY A 164 -30.06 5.45 -15.35
C GLY A 164 -29.27 5.34 -14.04
N ALA A 165 -29.92 4.84 -13.02
CA ALA A 165 -29.36 4.65 -11.68
C ALA A 165 -28.94 3.19 -11.46
N ALA A 166 -27.83 3.01 -10.76
CA ALA A 166 -27.38 1.73 -10.26
C ALA A 166 -26.98 1.87 -8.79
N ALA A 167 -27.17 0.83 -7.99
CA ALA A 167 -26.78 0.82 -6.58
C ALA A 167 -26.06 -0.47 -6.22
N ARG A 168 -25.04 -0.36 -5.38
CA ARG A 168 -24.33 -1.49 -4.76
C ARG A 168 -24.41 -1.36 -3.24
N VAL A 169 -24.83 -2.42 -2.58
CA VAL A 169 -24.94 -2.48 -1.11
C VAL A 169 -24.17 -3.70 -0.61
N LEU A 170 -23.37 -3.51 0.44
CA LEU A 170 -22.61 -4.56 1.12
C LEU A 170 -23.05 -4.65 2.59
N LEU A 171 -23.38 -5.85 3.04
CA LEU A 171 -23.51 -6.22 4.44
C LEU A 171 -22.50 -7.30 4.76
N ARG A 172 -21.68 -7.11 5.80
CA ARG A 172 -20.65 -8.08 6.19
C ARG A 172 -20.64 -8.24 7.70
N GLY A 173 -20.57 -9.47 8.16
CA GLY A 173 -20.34 -9.83 9.57
C GLY A 173 -19.11 -10.68 9.69
N THR A 174 -18.26 -10.41 10.68
CA THR A 174 -17.01 -11.11 10.92
C THR A 174 -16.98 -11.63 12.35
N ALA A 175 -16.59 -12.88 12.52
CA ALA A 175 -16.51 -13.55 13.82
C ALA A 175 -15.28 -14.46 13.89
N PRO A 176 -14.55 -14.47 15.01
CA PRO A 176 -13.51 -15.47 15.27
C PRO A 176 -14.11 -16.80 15.66
N ASN A 177 -13.27 -17.82 15.75
CA ASN A 177 -13.64 -19.09 16.35
C ASN A 177 -14.15 -18.88 17.79
N GLY A 178 -15.29 -19.50 18.13
CA GLY A 178 -15.90 -19.39 19.46
C GLY A 178 -16.90 -18.25 19.65
N LEU A 179 -17.14 -17.42 18.64
CA LEU A 179 -18.17 -16.36 18.60
C LEU A 179 -18.15 -15.41 19.82
N SER A 180 -16.94 -15.05 20.32
CA SER A 180 -16.80 -14.08 21.41
C SER A 180 -17.39 -12.73 20.99
N GLY A 181 -18.33 -12.18 21.78
CA GLY A 181 -19.02 -10.94 21.44
C GLY A 181 -18.12 -9.72 21.32
N GLU A 182 -16.98 -9.69 22.02
CA GLU A 182 -16.00 -8.59 21.93
C GLU A 182 -15.15 -8.64 20.64
N ALA A 183 -15.14 -9.79 19.97
CA ALA A 183 -14.38 -10.03 18.76
C ALA A 183 -15.26 -10.03 17.49
N LEU A 184 -16.57 -9.77 17.64
CA LEU A 184 -17.46 -9.62 16.50
C LEU A 184 -17.20 -8.31 15.78
N GLY A 185 -17.19 -8.35 14.47
CA GLY A 185 -17.09 -7.20 13.59
C GLY A 185 -18.22 -7.14 12.59
N GLY A 186 -18.37 -5.99 11.93
CA GLY A 186 -19.37 -5.84 10.87
C GLY A 186 -19.11 -4.61 10.01
N LYS A 187 -19.54 -4.69 8.75
CA LYS A 187 -19.38 -3.62 7.77
C LYS A 187 -20.70 -3.40 7.02
N LEU A 188 -21.03 -2.15 6.81
CA LEU A 188 -22.08 -1.67 5.91
C LEU A 188 -21.43 -0.80 4.85
N GLY A 189 -21.73 -1.06 3.58
CA GLY A 189 -21.30 -0.23 2.45
C GLY A 189 -22.46 0.06 1.52
N SER A 190 -22.49 1.26 0.95
CA SER A 190 -23.45 1.66 -0.07
C SER A 190 -22.77 2.54 -1.12
N LEU A 191 -23.07 2.32 -2.39
CA LEU A 191 -22.64 3.13 -3.52
C LEU A 191 -23.82 3.27 -4.46
N ILE A 192 -24.17 4.50 -4.78
CA ILE A 192 -25.22 4.82 -5.77
C ILE A 192 -24.52 5.52 -6.92
N GLY A 193 -24.69 4.99 -8.10
CA GLY A 193 -24.24 5.57 -9.36
C GLY A 193 -25.42 6.01 -10.20
N TRP A 194 -25.20 7.03 -11.01
CA TRP A 194 -26.20 7.54 -11.94
C TRP A 194 -25.52 8.07 -13.20
N ARG A 195 -26.13 7.80 -14.35
CA ARG A 195 -25.67 8.30 -15.65
C ARG A 195 -26.84 8.80 -16.51
N THR A 196 -26.66 9.94 -17.12
CA THR A 196 -27.61 10.47 -18.12
C THR A 196 -26.89 11.34 -19.15
N GLY A 197 -27.00 10.97 -20.41
CA GLY A 197 -26.26 11.65 -21.48
C GLY A 197 -24.75 11.65 -21.19
N GLY A 198 -24.13 12.84 -21.23
CA GLY A 198 -22.70 13.01 -20.93
C GLY A 198 -22.36 13.13 -19.45
N LEU A 199 -23.32 13.14 -18.54
CA LEU A 199 -23.11 13.31 -17.09
C LEU A 199 -23.21 11.98 -16.37
N ASP A 200 -22.22 11.67 -15.53
CA ASP A 200 -22.26 10.56 -14.59
C ASP A 200 -21.83 10.99 -13.18
N ALA A 201 -22.38 10.32 -12.18
CA ALA A 201 -22.02 10.54 -10.79
C ALA A 201 -22.05 9.23 -10.01
N SER A 202 -21.19 9.11 -9.03
CA SER A 202 -21.24 8.04 -8.03
C SER A 202 -21.00 8.65 -6.65
N ILE A 203 -21.80 8.24 -5.67
CA ILE A 203 -21.63 8.64 -4.28
C ILE A 203 -21.82 7.42 -3.38
N GLY A 204 -20.99 7.26 -2.39
CA GLY A 204 -21.05 6.13 -1.48
C GLY A 204 -20.55 6.46 -0.09
N ALA A 205 -20.93 5.59 0.85
CA ALA A 205 -20.46 5.64 2.22
C ALA A 205 -20.27 4.22 2.76
N THR A 206 -19.31 4.07 3.66
CA THR A 206 -19.06 2.84 4.40
C THR A 206 -18.95 3.12 5.89
N PHE A 207 -19.29 2.13 6.69
CA PHE A 207 -18.99 2.07 8.12
C PHE A 207 -18.60 0.65 8.47
N GLU A 208 -17.50 0.50 9.21
CA GLU A 208 -17.02 -0.79 9.67
C GLU A 208 -16.60 -0.70 11.14
N ARG A 209 -17.03 -1.68 11.91
CA ARG A 209 -16.58 -1.94 13.28
C ARG A 209 -15.79 -3.22 13.33
N ARG A 210 -14.62 -3.19 13.92
CA ARG A 210 -13.76 -4.36 14.15
C ARG A 210 -13.66 -4.65 15.64
N GLY A 211 -13.94 -5.89 16.01
CA GLY A 211 -13.70 -6.38 17.37
C GLY A 211 -12.23 -6.70 17.63
N VAL A 212 -11.92 -7.26 18.78
CA VAL A 212 -10.59 -7.74 19.10
C VAL A 212 -10.26 -8.98 18.26
N PHE A 213 -8.97 -9.18 17.98
CA PHE A 213 -8.50 -10.37 17.28
C PHE A 213 -8.11 -11.47 18.30
N LEU A 214 -8.41 -12.71 17.95
CA LEU A 214 -8.03 -13.89 18.71
C LEU A 214 -7.02 -14.71 17.91
N ASP A 215 -6.04 -15.29 18.61
CA ASP A 215 -5.07 -16.22 18.01
C ASP A 215 -5.67 -17.63 17.86
N GLY A 216 -4.92 -18.56 17.26
CA GLY A 216 -5.34 -19.96 17.07
C GLY A 216 -5.53 -20.77 18.34
N ARG A 217 -5.30 -20.19 19.52
CA ARG A 217 -5.58 -20.77 20.85
C ARG A 217 -6.77 -20.10 21.53
N GLY A 218 -7.43 -19.16 20.82
CA GLY A 218 -8.55 -18.38 21.35
C GLY A 218 -8.16 -17.30 22.35
N GLN A 219 -6.87 -16.94 22.44
CA GLN A 219 -6.39 -15.86 23.29
C GLN A 219 -6.44 -14.54 22.55
N ARG A 220 -6.71 -13.42 23.25
CA ARG A 220 -6.65 -12.08 22.64
C ARG A 220 -5.23 -11.78 22.17
N ILE A 221 -5.11 -11.31 20.95
CA ILE A 221 -3.84 -10.82 20.42
C ILE A 221 -3.48 -9.51 21.12
N GLY A 222 -2.19 -9.32 21.40
CA GLY A 222 -1.68 -8.12 22.03
C GLY A 222 -1.93 -6.85 21.19
N VAL A 223 -2.10 -5.72 21.86
CA VAL A 223 -2.23 -4.40 21.23
C VAL A 223 -0.85 -3.77 21.04
N ASP A 224 -0.59 -3.16 19.87
CA ASP A 224 0.61 -2.35 19.64
C ASP A 224 0.37 -0.92 20.16
N GLY A 225 0.76 -0.68 21.40
CA GLY A 225 0.60 0.61 22.05
C GLY A 225 1.44 1.74 21.45
N THR A 226 2.28 1.47 20.46
CA THR A 226 3.12 2.51 19.83
C THR A 226 2.74 2.81 18.39
N GLN A 227 2.39 1.80 17.60
CA GLN A 227 2.01 2.02 16.21
C GLN A 227 0.51 2.21 16.05
N GLY A 228 -0.30 1.54 16.86
CA GLY A 228 -1.75 1.53 16.76
C GLY A 228 -2.30 0.22 16.20
N GLU A 229 -3.62 0.08 16.28
CA GLU A 229 -4.34 -1.16 16.03
C GLU A 229 -5.41 -1.01 14.96
N ILE A 230 -5.60 -2.08 14.19
CA ILE A 230 -6.79 -2.25 13.35
C ILE A 230 -7.90 -3.02 14.08
N GLN A 231 -7.57 -3.83 15.10
CA GLN A 231 -8.55 -4.44 16.01
C GLN A 231 -9.12 -3.40 16.97
N ASP A 232 -10.30 -3.67 17.55
CA ASP A 232 -11.00 -2.76 18.47
C ASP A 232 -11.05 -1.33 17.90
N SER A 233 -11.58 -1.19 16.67
CA SER A 233 -11.63 0.07 15.91
C SER A 233 -12.94 0.25 15.18
N ASP A 234 -13.25 1.51 14.90
CA ASP A 234 -14.31 1.89 13.98
C ASP A 234 -13.66 2.59 12.77
N SER A 235 -14.18 2.37 11.57
CA SER A 235 -13.80 3.13 10.37
C SER A 235 -15.01 3.54 9.57
N TRP A 236 -14.91 4.70 8.91
CA TRP A 236 -15.92 5.18 8.00
C TRP A 236 -15.28 5.89 6.81
N SER A 237 -15.99 5.89 5.70
CA SER A 237 -15.53 6.56 4.50
C SER A 237 -16.70 7.14 3.72
N VAL A 238 -16.44 8.26 3.04
CA VAL A 238 -17.33 8.86 2.05
C VAL A 238 -16.57 9.03 0.75
N PHE A 239 -17.19 8.61 -0.33
CA PHE A 239 -16.63 8.66 -1.67
C PHE A 239 -17.61 9.36 -2.60
N ALA A 240 -17.10 10.23 -3.47
CA ALA A 240 -17.88 10.86 -4.53
C ALA A 240 -17.04 10.99 -5.81
N ARG A 241 -17.69 10.71 -6.95
CA ARG A 241 -17.12 10.91 -8.28
C ARG A 241 -18.15 11.58 -9.16
N LEU A 242 -17.74 12.56 -9.94
CA LEU A 242 -18.54 13.25 -10.93
C LEU A 242 -17.78 13.28 -12.25
N GLY A 243 -18.38 12.79 -13.32
CA GLY A 243 -17.83 12.80 -14.66
C GLY A 243 -18.74 13.58 -15.61
N TYR A 244 -18.14 14.34 -16.55
CA TYR A 244 -18.89 15.04 -17.58
C TYR A 244 -18.16 14.98 -18.92
N ASP A 245 -18.82 14.46 -19.94
CA ASP A 245 -18.35 14.43 -21.31
C ASP A 245 -18.67 15.77 -21.98
N LEU A 246 -17.69 16.69 -22.03
CA LEU A 246 -17.80 18.00 -22.67
C LEU A 246 -17.97 17.87 -24.18
N SER A 247 -17.41 16.82 -24.76
CA SER A 247 -17.51 16.42 -26.16
C SER A 247 -17.25 14.91 -26.27
N PRO A 248 -17.46 14.26 -27.44
CA PRO A 248 -17.11 12.84 -27.62
C PRO A 248 -15.63 12.50 -27.33
N THR A 249 -14.76 13.50 -27.34
CA THR A 249 -13.31 13.33 -27.13
C THR A 249 -12.79 14.03 -25.87
N THR A 250 -13.63 14.78 -25.14
CA THR A 250 -13.20 15.56 -23.97
C THR A 250 -14.03 15.18 -22.75
N ARG A 251 -13.37 14.64 -21.73
CA ARG A 251 -13.99 14.26 -20.46
C ARG A 251 -13.37 15.03 -19.30
N LEU A 252 -14.20 15.59 -18.45
CA LEU A 252 -13.85 16.14 -17.15
C LEU A 252 -14.29 15.18 -16.05
N GLU A 253 -13.46 14.97 -15.04
CA GLU A 253 -13.78 14.15 -13.89
C GLU A 253 -13.32 14.81 -12.59
N VAL A 254 -14.14 14.75 -11.55
CA VAL A 254 -13.82 15.18 -10.19
C VAL A 254 -14.04 14.01 -9.24
N LEU A 255 -13.10 13.78 -8.33
CA LEU A 255 -13.15 12.74 -7.32
C LEU A 255 -12.89 13.36 -5.94
N ALA A 256 -13.69 12.96 -4.96
CA ALA A 256 -13.49 13.26 -3.55
C ALA A 256 -13.59 11.98 -2.73
N ASN A 257 -12.66 11.79 -1.81
CA ASN A 257 -12.64 10.67 -0.87
C ASN A 257 -12.25 11.17 0.52
N HIS A 258 -12.99 10.69 1.51
CA HIS A 258 -12.65 10.80 2.92
C HIS A 258 -12.62 9.42 3.53
N PHE A 259 -11.57 9.12 4.30
CA PHE A 259 -11.41 7.88 5.05
C PHE A 259 -10.93 8.17 6.46
N GLU A 260 -11.56 7.56 7.45
CA GLU A 260 -11.10 7.60 8.83
C GLU A 260 -11.18 6.20 9.46
N LEU A 261 -10.10 5.82 10.15
CA LEU A 261 -10.03 4.65 11.03
C LEU A 261 -9.53 5.12 12.39
N GLU A 262 -10.29 4.81 13.45
CA GLU A 262 -9.96 5.21 14.83
C GLU A 262 -10.10 4.00 15.77
N GLY A 263 -9.09 3.79 16.62
CA GLY A 263 -9.13 2.80 17.69
C GLY A 263 -10.13 3.19 18.77
N ASN A 264 -10.62 2.22 19.54
CA ASN A 264 -11.55 2.47 20.67
C ASN A 264 -10.84 2.56 22.02
N ASN A 265 -9.54 2.23 22.11
CA ASN A 265 -8.73 2.28 23.34
C ASN A 265 -9.32 1.48 24.51
N ASN A 266 -10.03 0.36 24.22
CA ASN A 266 -10.67 -0.46 25.27
C ASN A 266 -9.74 -1.53 25.86
N TYR A 267 -8.54 -1.70 25.30
CA TYR A 267 -7.63 -2.79 25.70
C TYR A 267 -6.22 -2.26 25.93
N VAL A 268 -5.58 -2.78 26.98
CA VAL A 268 -4.19 -2.47 27.32
C VAL A 268 -3.32 -3.71 27.07
N LEU A 269 -2.08 -3.46 26.70
CA LEU A 269 -1.06 -4.46 26.45
C LEU A 269 -0.77 -5.30 27.70
N VAL A 270 -0.61 -6.60 27.51
CA VAL A 270 -0.04 -7.55 28.48
C VAL A 270 1.22 -8.14 27.86
N PRO A 271 2.41 -7.85 28.42
CA PRO A 271 3.67 -8.36 27.88
C PRO A 271 3.69 -9.88 27.73
N GLY A 272 4.27 -10.35 26.65
CA GLY A 272 4.57 -11.77 26.47
C GLY A 272 5.86 -12.19 27.15
N ASN A 273 6.33 -13.37 26.80
CA ASN A 273 7.65 -13.87 27.21
C ASN A 273 8.21 -14.77 26.10
N ARG A 274 9.11 -14.23 25.31
CA ARG A 274 9.71 -14.94 24.16
C ARG A 274 10.49 -16.17 24.60
N ALA A 275 11.16 -16.12 25.75
CA ALA A 275 11.98 -17.24 26.24
C ALA A 275 11.17 -18.53 26.46
N VAL A 276 9.88 -18.42 26.69
CA VAL A 276 8.96 -19.57 26.88
C VAL A 276 7.88 -19.65 25.79
N GLY A 277 7.99 -18.86 24.72
CA GLY A 277 7.03 -18.87 23.62
C GLY A 277 5.63 -18.34 23.98
N LEU A 278 5.52 -17.49 25.01
CA LEU A 278 4.27 -16.85 25.40
C LEU A 278 4.11 -15.54 24.64
N PRO A 279 3.12 -15.39 23.71
CA PRO A 279 2.95 -14.17 22.95
C PRO A 279 2.40 -13.03 23.82
N THR A 280 2.62 -11.80 23.33
CA THR A 280 1.97 -10.61 23.84
C THR A 280 0.47 -10.74 23.69
N SER A 281 -0.27 -10.40 24.73
CA SER A 281 -1.73 -10.44 24.74
C SER A 281 -2.32 -9.09 25.17
N SER A 282 -3.63 -9.02 25.32
CA SER A 282 -4.32 -7.83 25.78
C SER A 282 -5.37 -8.13 26.84
N ARG A 283 -5.64 -7.17 27.69
CA ARG A 283 -6.73 -7.22 28.67
C ARG A 283 -7.58 -5.96 28.55
N ARG A 284 -8.87 -6.08 28.85
CA ARG A 284 -9.76 -4.93 28.84
C ARG A 284 -9.33 -3.91 29.90
N GLY A 285 -9.29 -2.64 29.49
CA GLY A 285 -8.89 -1.51 30.33
C GLY A 285 -8.67 -0.27 29.46
N PRO A 286 -8.78 0.93 30.04
CA PRO A 286 -8.57 2.17 29.30
C PRO A 286 -7.08 2.31 28.92
N THR A 287 -6.82 2.66 27.68
CA THR A 287 -5.49 3.04 27.21
C THR A 287 -5.29 4.53 27.43
N PRO A 288 -4.13 4.99 27.93
CA PRO A 288 -3.87 6.41 28.09
C PRO A 288 -3.73 7.11 26.72
N GLY A 289 -4.06 8.40 26.71
CA GLY A 289 -3.95 9.25 25.52
C GLY A 289 -5.14 9.14 24.56
N ASP A 290 -4.98 9.74 23.39
CA ASP A 290 -5.98 9.72 22.32
C ASP A 290 -5.94 8.37 21.57
N PRO A 291 -7.06 7.92 21.01
CA PRO A 291 -7.05 6.74 20.14
C PRO A 291 -6.10 6.92 18.95
N ALA A 292 -5.37 5.86 18.62
CA ALA A 292 -4.62 5.82 17.36
C ALA A 292 -5.61 6.00 16.20
N ARG A 293 -5.28 6.92 15.29
CA ARG A 293 -6.18 7.31 14.20
C ARG A 293 -5.42 7.44 12.90
N ASN A 294 -6.08 7.08 11.81
CA ASN A 294 -5.68 7.38 10.45
C ASN A 294 -6.82 8.15 9.76
N ASN A 295 -6.54 9.37 9.30
CA ASN A 295 -7.50 10.23 8.62
C ASN A 295 -6.90 10.70 7.29
N ALA A 296 -7.62 10.48 6.18
CA ALA A 296 -7.16 10.83 4.83
C ALA A 296 -8.26 11.51 4.03
N ASP A 297 -7.94 12.66 3.46
CA ASP A 297 -8.79 13.40 2.51
C ASP A 297 -8.10 13.47 1.16
N LEU A 298 -8.85 13.24 0.08
CA LEU A 298 -8.39 13.39 -1.30
C LEU A 298 -9.44 14.13 -2.13
N LEU A 299 -9.02 15.17 -2.83
CA LEU A 299 -9.80 15.85 -3.85
C LEU A 299 -8.96 15.90 -5.13
N SER A 300 -9.51 15.50 -6.26
CA SER A 300 -8.84 15.62 -7.54
C SER A 300 -9.78 16.04 -8.66
N ALA A 301 -9.20 16.67 -9.70
CA ALA A 301 -9.89 16.96 -10.94
C ALA A 301 -8.98 16.56 -12.09
N SER A 302 -9.54 15.91 -13.11
CA SER A 302 -8.82 15.49 -14.31
C SER A 302 -9.56 15.87 -15.56
N LEU A 303 -8.81 16.23 -16.60
CA LEU A 303 -9.29 16.48 -17.96
C LEU A 303 -8.57 15.54 -18.91
N THR A 304 -9.32 14.76 -19.65
CA THR A 304 -8.80 13.90 -20.72
C THR A 304 -9.35 14.38 -22.06
N GLN A 305 -8.45 14.61 -23.01
CA GLN A 305 -8.80 14.88 -24.40
C GLN A 305 -8.17 13.79 -25.26
N SER A 306 -9.00 12.88 -25.78
CA SER A 306 -8.55 11.68 -26.47
C SER A 306 -8.12 11.89 -27.94
N ASP A 307 -8.38 13.06 -28.51
CA ASP A 307 -7.95 13.42 -29.86
C ASP A 307 -7.51 14.89 -29.95
N LEU A 308 -6.40 15.23 -29.26
CA LEU A 308 -5.75 16.53 -29.41
C LEU A 308 -4.63 16.42 -30.46
N ALA A 309 -4.89 16.93 -31.67
CA ALA A 309 -3.93 16.86 -32.78
C ALA A 309 -3.42 15.43 -33.05
N GLY A 310 -4.29 14.44 -32.97
CA GLY A 310 -3.98 13.03 -33.19
C GLY A 310 -3.27 12.33 -32.03
N GLY A 311 -3.38 12.86 -30.83
CA GLY A 311 -2.83 12.26 -29.61
C GLY A 311 -3.76 12.44 -28.41
N VAL A 312 -3.43 11.79 -27.31
CA VAL A 312 -4.17 11.84 -26.05
C VAL A 312 -3.49 12.82 -25.09
N PHE A 313 -4.24 13.82 -24.66
CA PHE A 313 -3.81 14.77 -23.65
C PHE A 313 -4.51 14.48 -22.32
N GLN A 314 -3.77 14.48 -21.22
CA GLN A 314 -4.27 14.30 -19.87
C GLN A 314 -3.73 15.40 -18.96
N LEU A 315 -4.61 15.97 -18.14
CA LEU A 315 -4.27 16.91 -17.08
C LEU A 315 -4.97 16.47 -15.80
N GLN A 316 -4.24 16.39 -14.69
CA GLN A 316 -4.77 16.07 -13.37
C GLN A 316 -4.22 17.06 -12.35
N GLY A 317 -5.11 17.63 -11.54
CA GLY A 317 -4.76 18.40 -10.35
C GLY A 317 -5.32 17.71 -9.11
N PHE A 318 -4.62 17.78 -7.97
CA PHE A 318 -5.09 17.14 -6.75
C PHE A 318 -4.65 17.88 -5.48
N TYR A 319 -5.46 17.71 -4.44
CA TYR A 319 -5.15 18.06 -3.07
C TYR A 319 -5.37 16.83 -2.18
N SER A 320 -4.41 16.52 -1.32
CA SER A 320 -4.52 15.44 -0.34
C SER A 320 -4.05 15.90 1.03
N ARG A 321 -4.69 15.40 2.08
CA ARG A 321 -4.31 15.65 3.48
C ARG A 321 -4.37 14.34 4.23
N THR A 322 -3.35 14.08 5.07
CA THR A 322 -3.36 12.98 6.02
C THR A 322 -3.05 13.48 7.44
N LEU A 323 -3.63 12.79 8.43
CA LEU A 323 -3.32 12.95 9.85
C LEU A 323 -3.31 11.56 10.48
N ASP A 324 -2.14 11.14 10.95
CA ASP A 324 -1.90 9.85 11.57
C ASP A 324 -1.52 10.06 13.03
N ILE A 325 -2.40 9.69 13.97
CA ILE A 325 -2.10 9.67 15.41
C ILE A 325 -1.64 8.25 15.77
N PHE A 326 -0.43 8.15 16.29
CA PHE A 326 0.15 6.90 16.75
C PHE A 326 -0.25 6.59 18.20
N GLY A 327 0.04 5.38 18.66
CA GLY A 327 0.01 5.08 20.07
C GLY A 327 1.06 5.87 20.86
N GLY A 328 1.01 5.82 22.17
CA GLY A 328 1.85 6.61 23.03
C GLY A 328 2.60 5.81 24.08
N GLY A 329 3.45 6.51 24.82
CA GLY A 329 4.22 5.93 25.91
C GLY A 329 5.03 6.96 26.69
N ILE A 330 5.68 6.45 27.74
CA ILE A 330 6.67 7.19 28.51
C ILE A 330 8.03 6.91 27.90
N PHE A 331 8.27 7.50 26.70
CA PHE A 331 9.54 7.34 26.00
C PHE A 331 10.57 8.36 26.51
N SER A 332 11.84 7.95 26.61
CA SER A 332 12.92 8.84 27.02
C SER A 332 13.00 10.10 26.14
N THR A 333 12.78 9.96 24.84
CA THR A 333 12.76 11.05 23.86
C THR A 333 11.64 12.07 24.10
N PHE A 334 10.54 11.68 24.77
CA PHE A 334 9.41 12.60 25.03
C PHE A 334 9.49 13.31 26.37
N GLN A 335 10.44 12.92 27.23
CA GLN A 335 10.55 13.53 28.55
C GLN A 335 10.95 15.00 28.45
N ASP A 336 10.40 15.80 29.34
CA ASP A 336 10.72 17.21 29.52
C ASP A 336 10.57 17.56 31.01
N PRO A 337 11.69 17.74 31.73
CA PRO A 337 11.65 18.04 33.16
C PRO A 337 11.00 19.36 33.50
N ALA A 338 10.83 20.29 32.55
CA ALA A 338 10.08 21.52 32.76
C ALA A 338 8.57 21.27 32.74
N ILE A 339 8.10 20.20 32.10
CA ILE A 339 6.71 19.77 32.05
C ILE A 339 6.43 18.75 33.15
N ASP A 340 7.25 17.68 33.22
CA ASP A 340 7.16 16.65 34.27
C ASP A 340 8.54 16.32 34.83
N PRO A 341 8.91 16.82 36.01
CA PRO A 341 10.20 16.54 36.61
C PRO A 341 10.38 15.12 37.11
N THR A 342 9.31 14.30 37.10
CA THR A 342 9.35 12.89 37.54
C THR A 342 9.87 11.94 36.46
N GLY A 343 9.96 12.39 35.20
CA GLY A 343 10.34 11.55 34.06
C GLY A 343 9.25 10.55 33.69
N GLN A 344 7.99 10.84 34.02
CA GLN A 344 6.82 10.01 33.71
C GLN A 344 5.90 10.66 32.67
N LEU A 345 6.40 11.62 31.91
CA LEU A 345 5.63 12.29 30.89
C LEU A 345 5.18 11.32 29.81
N PHE A 346 3.87 11.10 29.73
CA PHE A 346 3.24 10.36 28.64
C PHE A 346 2.97 11.29 27.48
N ASP A 347 3.34 10.87 26.26
CA ASP A 347 2.99 11.60 25.06
C ASP A 347 2.79 10.63 23.86
N GLN A 348 2.16 11.14 22.81
CA GLN A 348 1.91 10.45 21.55
C GLN A 348 2.42 11.28 20.39
N SER A 349 2.84 10.66 19.31
CA SER A 349 3.18 11.41 18.11
C SER A 349 2.05 11.39 17.08
N ALA A 350 1.96 12.45 16.29
CA ALA A 350 1.11 12.56 15.14
C ALA A 350 1.88 13.05 13.92
N ASN A 351 1.71 12.37 12.79
CA ASN A 351 2.19 12.82 11.48
C ASN A 351 1.07 13.58 10.78
N LYS A 352 1.45 14.65 10.08
CA LYS A 352 0.53 15.40 9.24
C LYS A 352 1.20 15.73 7.92
N SER A 353 0.47 15.52 6.83
CA SER A 353 0.89 15.87 5.48
C SER A 353 -0.22 16.64 4.78
N ARG A 354 0.17 17.59 3.94
CA ARG A 354 -0.71 18.32 3.02
C ARG A 354 -0.03 18.40 1.66
N LYS A 355 -0.59 17.70 0.69
CA LYS A 355 -0.08 17.63 -0.67
C LYS A 355 -0.95 18.46 -1.61
N LEU A 356 -0.30 19.20 -2.48
CA LEU A 356 -0.89 19.83 -3.67
C LEU A 356 -0.06 19.40 -4.86
N GLY A 357 -0.70 18.91 -5.91
CA GLY A 357 0.05 18.47 -7.07
C GLY A 357 -0.71 18.59 -8.37
N GLY A 358 0.03 18.45 -9.45
CA GLY A 358 -0.51 18.43 -10.80
C GLY A 358 0.35 17.56 -11.70
N LYS A 359 -0.31 16.94 -12.65
CA LYS A 359 0.30 16.05 -13.66
C LYS A 359 -0.26 16.40 -15.02
N VAL A 360 0.62 16.49 -16.00
CA VAL A 360 0.23 16.65 -17.41
C VAL A 360 0.98 15.64 -18.24
N SER A 361 0.31 15.05 -19.23
CA SER A 361 0.94 14.19 -20.22
C SER A 361 0.28 14.34 -21.57
N TYR A 362 1.06 14.10 -22.62
CA TYR A 362 0.60 14.03 -24.00
C TYR A 362 1.26 12.84 -24.67
N GLU A 363 0.44 11.94 -25.20
CA GLU A 363 0.88 10.73 -25.89
C GLU A 363 0.42 10.77 -27.35
N ARG A 364 1.31 10.43 -28.26
CA ARG A 364 1.00 10.40 -29.69
C ARG A 364 1.81 9.35 -30.44
N ALA A 365 1.14 8.66 -31.38
CA ALA A 365 1.82 7.92 -32.44
C ALA A 365 2.47 8.91 -33.42
N ILE A 366 3.74 8.69 -33.76
CA ILE A 366 4.51 9.62 -34.59
C ILE A 366 4.23 9.35 -36.07
N PRO A 367 3.65 10.30 -36.82
CA PRO A 367 3.36 10.11 -38.23
C PRO A 367 4.63 9.85 -39.07
N GLY A 368 4.59 8.84 -39.91
CA GLY A 368 5.73 8.44 -40.76
C GLY A 368 6.79 7.58 -40.06
N LEU A 369 6.60 7.26 -38.76
CA LEU A 369 7.41 6.31 -38.04
C LEU A 369 6.46 5.24 -37.42
N ASP A 370 6.04 4.29 -38.28
CA ASP A 370 5.07 3.28 -37.91
C ASP A 370 5.55 2.48 -36.70
N GLY A 371 4.67 2.33 -35.73
CA GLY A 371 4.95 1.62 -34.47
C GLY A 371 5.62 2.44 -33.38
N LEU A 372 5.97 3.74 -33.63
CA LEU A 372 6.53 4.62 -32.61
C LEU A 372 5.43 5.43 -31.93
N VAL A 373 5.28 5.23 -30.61
CA VAL A 373 4.45 6.06 -29.72
C VAL A 373 5.38 6.82 -28.78
N VAL A 374 5.15 8.13 -28.64
CA VAL A 374 5.93 8.98 -27.73
C VAL A 374 4.98 9.62 -26.72
N THR A 375 5.36 9.53 -25.44
CA THR A 375 4.68 10.19 -24.32
C THR A 375 5.61 11.20 -23.69
N GLY A 376 5.17 12.44 -23.57
CA GLY A 376 5.88 13.48 -22.83
C GLY A 376 5.00 14.05 -21.73
N GLY A 377 5.60 14.50 -20.64
CA GLY A 377 4.80 15.05 -19.56
C GLY A 377 5.62 15.81 -18.52
N PHE A 378 4.89 16.33 -17.54
CA PHE A 378 5.45 17.10 -16.43
C PHE A 378 4.63 16.87 -15.17
N ASP A 379 5.35 16.67 -14.04
CA ASP A 379 4.77 16.52 -12.71
C ASP A 379 5.24 17.65 -11.81
N ALA A 380 4.32 18.15 -10.99
CA ALA A 380 4.61 19.03 -9.88
C ALA A 380 3.98 18.47 -8.59
N LEU A 381 4.77 18.36 -7.53
CA LEU A 381 4.31 17.93 -6.22
C LEU A 381 4.87 18.88 -5.15
N PHE A 382 3.98 19.38 -4.33
CA PHE A 382 4.28 20.16 -3.12
C PHE A 382 3.71 19.39 -1.94
N ASP A 383 4.53 19.11 -0.92
CA ASP A 383 4.09 18.42 0.30
C ASP A 383 4.64 19.16 1.52
N ARG A 384 3.76 19.46 2.44
CA ARG A 384 4.11 20.05 3.73
C ARG A 384 3.88 19.02 4.81
N THR A 385 4.94 18.59 5.48
CA THR A 385 4.91 17.57 6.52
C THR A 385 5.41 18.08 7.84
N GLU A 386 4.86 17.57 8.92
CA GLU A 386 5.29 17.81 10.29
C GLU A 386 5.00 16.59 11.15
N GLN A 387 5.77 16.39 12.22
CA GLN A 387 5.43 15.44 13.28
C GLN A 387 5.46 16.18 14.63
N PHE A 388 4.39 16.06 15.39
CA PHE A 388 4.26 16.72 16.68
C PHE A 388 3.80 15.74 17.77
N LEU A 389 4.00 16.13 19.02
CA LEU A 389 3.53 15.40 20.19
C LEU A 389 2.14 15.90 20.57
N VAL A 390 1.19 14.97 20.71
CA VAL A 390 -0.24 15.27 20.78
C VAL A 390 -0.61 15.97 22.10
N GLN A 391 -0.10 15.46 23.24
CA GLN A 391 -0.49 15.98 24.55
C GLN A 391 0.22 17.29 24.90
N THR A 392 1.47 17.45 24.48
CA THR A 392 2.26 18.65 24.80
C THR A 392 2.33 19.69 23.68
N GLY A 393 1.91 19.33 22.46
CA GLY A 393 1.98 20.20 21.27
C GLY A 393 3.40 20.48 20.77
N ARG A 394 4.44 19.81 21.33
CA ARG A 394 5.83 20.03 20.94
C ARG A 394 6.10 19.46 19.54
N ALA A 395 6.88 20.19 18.73
CA ALA A 395 7.36 19.65 17.47
C ALA A 395 8.39 18.54 17.73
N TRP A 396 8.20 17.39 17.11
CA TRP A 396 9.19 16.29 17.12
C TRP A 396 10.00 16.27 15.82
N VAL A 397 9.33 16.42 14.67
CA VAL A 397 9.94 16.72 13.39
C VAL A 397 9.50 18.10 12.97
N PRO A 398 10.44 19.00 12.62
CA PRO A 398 10.07 20.35 12.17
C PRO A 398 9.22 20.27 10.91
N GLN A 399 8.43 21.32 10.69
CA GLN A 399 7.74 21.45 9.41
C GLN A 399 8.77 21.44 8.29
N THR A 400 8.54 20.58 7.31
CA THR A 400 9.35 20.42 6.12
C THR A 400 8.48 20.66 4.91
N ASP A 401 8.83 21.68 4.13
CA ASP A 401 8.19 21.95 2.83
C ASP A 401 9.01 21.27 1.73
N PHE A 402 8.36 20.37 1.02
CA PHE A 402 8.93 19.60 -0.10
C PHE A 402 8.35 20.10 -1.41
N ARG A 403 9.20 20.22 -2.42
CA ARG A 403 8.82 20.51 -3.80
C ARG A 403 9.55 19.59 -4.76
N SER A 404 8.81 18.94 -5.66
CA SER A 404 9.33 18.21 -6.81
C SER A 404 8.75 18.77 -8.10
N LEU A 405 9.61 18.97 -9.11
CA LEU A 405 9.26 19.36 -10.47
C LEU A 405 9.97 18.40 -11.42
N ALA A 406 9.21 17.68 -12.24
CA ALA A 406 9.77 16.57 -12.99
C ALA A 406 9.20 16.43 -14.41
N PRO A 407 9.86 16.99 -15.42
CA PRO A 407 9.61 16.66 -16.82
C PRO A 407 10.09 15.25 -17.15
N PHE A 408 9.38 14.59 -18.07
CA PHE A 408 9.77 13.28 -18.60
C PHE A 408 9.39 13.12 -20.08
N VAL A 409 10.08 12.19 -20.72
CA VAL A 409 9.72 11.72 -22.07
C VAL A 409 10.00 10.23 -22.16
N GLN A 410 9.12 9.51 -22.84
CA GLN A 410 9.24 8.07 -23.09
C GLN A 410 8.82 7.76 -24.54
N GLY A 411 9.52 6.83 -25.16
CA GLY A 411 9.20 6.25 -26.46
C GLY A 411 8.95 4.76 -26.35
N ASN A 412 8.02 4.27 -27.16
CA ASN A 412 7.76 2.85 -27.35
C ASN A 412 7.70 2.58 -28.86
N LEU A 413 8.59 1.72 -29.36
CA LEU A 413 8.73 1.41 -30.77
C LEU A 413 8.48 -0.07 -31.03
N ALA A 414 7.41 -0.39 -31.72
CA ALA A 414 7.14 -1.74 -32.24
C ALA A 414 7.82 -1.95 -33.60
N ILE A 415 8.58 -3.03 -33.73
CA ILE A 415 9.36 -3.37 -34.94
C ILE A 415 8.90 -4.76 -35.43
N ALA A 416 9.03 -5.02 -36.72
CA ALA A 416 8.72 -6.29 -37.35
C ALA A 416 7.29 -6.81 -37.04
N GLY A 417 6.30 -5.90 -37.12
CA GLY A 417 4.90 -6.24 -36.87
C GLY A 417 4.57 -6.52 -35.41
N GLY A 418 5.40 -6.04 -34.45
CA GLY A 418 5.22 -6.25 -33.02
C GLY A 418 6.08 -7.38 -32.44
N LEU A 419 6.81 -8.15 -33.27
CA LEU A 419 7.73 -9.19 -32.82
C LEU A 419 8.76 -8.67 -31.81
N VAL A 420 9.25 -7.45 -32.02
CA VAL A 420 10.17 -6.78 -31.11
C VAL A 420 9.61 -5.41 -30.76
N ARG A 421 9.63 -5.09 -29.48
CA ARG A 421 9.23 -3.78 -28.96
C ARG A 421 10.37 -3.20 -28.13
N LEU A 422 10.76 -1.99 -28.43
CA LEU A 422 11.76 -1.23 -27.69
C LEU A 422 11.05 -0.14 -26.91
N ALA A 423 11.25 -0.07 -25.62
CA ALA A 423 10.77 1.02 -24.79
C ALA A 423 11.94 1.73 -24.11
N GLY A 424 11.87 3.04 -23.99
CA GLY A 424 12.91 3.81 -23.32
C GLY A 424 12.47 5.21 -23.02
N GLY A 425 13.00 5.77 -21.94
CA GLY A 425 12.64 7.11 -21.52
C GLY A 425 13.62 7.69 -20.51
N VAL A 426 13.36 8.93 -20.18
CA VAL A 426 14.12 9.68 -19.20
C VAL A 426 13.22 10.63 -18.45
N ARG A 427 13.44 10.72 -17.14
CA ARG A 427 12.82 11.68 -16.24
C ARG A 427 13.90 12.55 -15.60
N TYR A 428 13.70 13.85 -15.57
CA TYR A 428 14.54 14.75 -14.80
C TYR A 428 13.81 15.14 -13.53
N GLU A 429 14.30 14.65 -12.40
CA GLU A 429 13.74 14.97 -11.08
C GLU A 429 14.50 16.16 -10.51
N ASN A 430 13.77 17.22 -10.13
CA ASN A 430 14.30 18.37 -9.42
C ASN A 430 13.53 18.56 -8.12
N VAL A 431 14.22 18.35 -7.00
CA VAL A 431 13.66 18.36 -5.66
C VAL A 431 14.31 19.46 -4.84
N ARG A 432 13.49 20.13 -4.03
CA ARG A 432 13.93 21.07 -3.02
C ARG A 432 13.16 20.84 -1.73
N LEU A 433 13.89 20.82 -0.62
CA LEU A 433 13.33 20.89 0.72
C LEU A 433 13.46 22.32 1.26
N ASN A 434 12.63 22.68 2.22
CA ASN A 434 12.81 23.87 3.05
C ASN A 434 12.44 23.51 4.48
N VAL A 435 13.38 23.71 5.39
CA VAL A 435 13.23 23.48 6.84
C VAL A 435 13.61 24.77 7.53
N GLU A 436 12.74 25.29 8.37
CA GLU A 436 13.04 26.46 9.19
C GLU A 436 13.93 26.09 10.38
N ASP A 437 14.57 27.07 11.01
CA ASP A 437 15.30 26.87 12.26
C ASP A 437 14.36 26.26 13.33
N TYR A 438 14.84 25.24 14.04
CA TYR A 438 14.06 24.58 15.07
C TYR A 438 14.90 24.12 16.26
N ASP A 439 14.23 23.80 17.36
CA ASP A 439 14.83 23.15 18.50
C ASP A 439 14.41 21.68 18.51
N THR A 440 15.36 20.76 18.67
CA THR A 440 15.06 19.34 18.83
C THR A 440 14.26 19.11 20.12
N LEU A 441 13.54 17.98 20.23
CA LEU A 441 13.20 17.49 21.55
C LEU A 441 14.50 17.22 22.30
N ALA A 442 14.48 17.45 23.60
CA ALA A 442 15.69 17.35 24.40
C ALA A 442 16.40 16.02 24.22
N PHE A 443 17.72 16.11 24.08
CA PHE A 443 18.59 14.96 24.13
C PHE A 443 19.17 14.80 25.54
N TYR A 444 19.04 13.59 26.07
CA TYR A 444 19.70 13.21 27.33
C TYR A 444 21.04 12.58 27.00
N GLY A 445 22.13 13.28 27.31
CA GLY A 445 23.45 12.65 27.32
C GLY A 445 23.41 11.47 28.30
N ALA A 446 23.53 10.28 27.75
CA ALA A 446 23.67 9.00 28.43
C ALA A 446 22.85 8.76 29.73
N SER A 447 21.89 7.90 29.65
CA SER A 447 21.38 6.97 30.65
C SER A 447 20.30 7.37 31.64
N ASP A 448 20.01 8.62 31.98
CA ASP A 448 18.89 8.90 32.87
C ASP A 448 17.94 10.01 32.33
N PRO A 449 16.76 9.66 31.81
CA PRO A 449 15.77 10.64 31.33
C PRO A 449 15.21 11.55 32.42
N ARG A 450 15.54 11.33 33.68
CA ARG A 450 15.14 12.14 34.84
C ARG A 450 16.18 13.17 35.23
N ASN A 451 17.36 13.18 34.61
CA ASN A 451 18.41 14.09 34.97
C ASN A 451 18.20 15.46 34.30
N VAL A 452 17.47 16.34 35.01
CA VAL A 452 17.17 17.72 34.61
C VAL A 452 18.41 18.51 34.20
N ALA A 453 19.56 18.23 34.79
CA ALA A 453 20.81 18.95 34.51
C ALA A 453 21.38 18.65 33.12
N THR A 454 21.02 17.51 32.52
CA THR A 454 21.47 17.09 31.20
C THR A 454 20.44 17.30 30.09
N TYR A 455 19.22 17.74 30.46
CA TYR A 455 18.17 18.08 29.51
C TYR A 455 18.51 19.35 28.74
N ARG A 456 18.71 19.24 27.44
CA ARG A 456 18.99 20.39 26.58
C ARG A 456 18.40 20.15 25.20
N PRO A 457 17.39 20.94 24.77
CA PRO A 457 17.04 21.03 23.38
C PRO A 457 18.25 21.55 22.59
N LEU A 458 18.48 21.02 21.41
CA LEU A 458 19.54 21.48 20.53
C LEU A 458 18.95 22.40 19.48
N ARG A 459 19.55 23.58 19.32
CA ARG A 459 19.22 24.48 18.22
C ARG A 459 19.82 23.94 16.95
N VAL A 460 18.99 23.73 15.92
CA VAL A 460 19.37 23.33 14.56
C VAL A 460 19.07 24.50 13.64
N ALA A 461 20.05 24.91 12.86
CA ALA A 461 19.86 25.91 11.82
C ALA A 461 19.08 25.27 10.65
N GLY A 462 18.07 25.95 10.16
CA GLY A 462 17.29 25.52 9.00
C GLY A 462 18.11 25.49 7.72
N GLY A 463 17.49 25.08 6.62
CA GLY A 463 18.17 25.01 5.34
C GLY A 463 17.23 24.74 4.19
N SER A 464 17.77 24.78 2.99
CA SER A 464 17.02 24.55 1.74
C SER A 464 17.75 23.61 0.77
N PRO A 465 18.12 22.39 1.21
CA PRO A 465 18.84 21.45 0.36
C PRO A 465 18.05 21.12 -0.91
N ALA A 466 18.76 21.02 -2.03
CA ALA A 466 18.19 20.77 -3.33
C ALA A 466 18.94 19.66 -4.05
N PHE A 467 18.21 18.83 -4.76
CA PHE A 467 18.73 17.70 -5.52
C PHE A 467 18.16 17.69 -6.93
N SER A 468 18.95 17.24 -7.88
CA SER A 468 18.46 16.97 -9.22
C SER A 468 19.13 15.74 -9.80
N ARG A 469 18.37 14.92 -10.50
CA ARG A 469 18.86 13.69 -11.12
C ARG A 469 18.13 13.41 -12.43
N LEU A 470 18.88 12.97 -13.41
CA LEU A 470 18.34 12.38 -14.62
C LEU A 470 18.20 10.86 -14.39
N LEU A 471 17.01 10.34 -14.59
CA LEU A 471 16.64 8.95 -14.32
C LEU A 471 16.28 8.26 -15.65
N PRO A 472 17.21 7.51 -16.25
CA PRO A 472 16.94 6.75 -17.45
C PRO A 472 16.18 5.46 -17.14
N ASN A 473 15.39 5.01 -18.11
CA ASN A 473 14.82 3.68 -18.17
C ASN A 473 14.84 3.17 -19.61
N GLY A 474 14.86 1.85 -19.78
CA GLY A 474 14.77 1.24 -21.08
C GLY A 474 14.58 -0.27 -20.97
N GLY A 475 14.04 -0.85 -22.05
CA GLY A 475 13.85 -2.28 -22.12
C GLY A 475 13.48 -2.74 -23.51
N VAL A 476 13.53 -4.04 -23.68
CA VAL A 476 13.16 -4.74 -24.90
C VAL A 476 12.17 -5.85 -24.57
N ILE A 477 11.18 -6.00 -25.41
CA ILE A 477 10.21 -7.09 -25.38
C ILE A 477 10.36 -7.85 -26.71
N VAL A 478 10.32 -9.16 -26.66
CA VAL A 478 10.30 -10.04 -27.82
C VAL A 478 9.12 -11.00 -27.68
N GLU A 479 8.25 -11.02 -28.68
CA GLU A 479 7.08 -11.89 -28.76
C GLU A 479 7.24 -12.85 -29.95
N PRO A 480 8.06 -13.93 -29.81
CA PRO A 480 8.42 -14.81 -30.93
C PRO A 480 7.26 -15.63 -31.46
N MET A 481 6.21 -15.80 -30.67
CA MET A 481 4.95 -16.44 -31.02
C MET A 481 3.84 -15.93 -30.12
N GLU A 482 2.61 -16.07 -30.57
CA GLU A 482 1.43 -15.70 -29.81
C GLU A 482 1.41 -16.36 -28.42
N GLY A 483 1.24 -15.53 -27.38
CA GLY A 483 1.21 -15.95 -25.99
C GLY A 483 2.58 -16.14 -25.34
N LEU A 484 3.72 -16.05 -26.07
CA LEU A 484 5.05 -16.10 -25.48
C LEU A 484 5.72 -14.74 -25.56
N ARG A 485 6.02 -14.16 -24.42
CA ARG A 485 6.67 -12.86 -24.25
C ARG A 485 7.93 -13.00 -23.39
N ALA A 486 9.04 -12.50 -23.90
CA ALA A 486 10.28 -12.36 -23.13
C ALA A 486 10.67 -10.89 -23.08
N TYR A 487 11.16 -10.42 -21.91
CA TYR A 487 11.60 -9.04 -21.80
C TYR A 487 12.85 -8.89 -20.92
N ALA A 488 13.54 -7.80 -21.17
CA ALA A 488 14.65 -7.34 -20.34
C ALA A 488 14.52 -5.84 -20.12
N SER A 489 14.78 -5.37 -18.90
CA SER A 489 14.67 -3.94 -18.57
C SER A 489 15.76 -3.46 -17.62
N TYR A 490 15.98 -2.15 -17.67
CA TYR A 490 16.75 -1.36 -16.73
C TYR A 490 15.99 -0.07 -16.41
N ALA A 491 15.92 0.29 -15.13
CA ALA A 491 15.33 1.55 -14.71
C ALA A 491 16.00 2.07 -13.44
N GLU A 492 16.25 3.39 -13.40
CA GLU A 492 16.65 4.08 -12.17
C GLU A 492 15.42 4.60 -11.43
N GLY A 493 15.37 4.33 -10.12
CA GLY A 493 14.42 4.90 -9.18
C GLY A 493 15.04 5.96 -8.32
N PHE A 494 14.21 6.88 -7.86
CA PHE A 494 14.61 7.99 -7.02
C PHE A 494 13.67 8.11 -5.82
N THR A 495 14.25 8.17 -4.63
CA THR A 495 13.55 8.61 -3.43
C THR A 495 14.49 9.40 -2.53
N ILE A 496 13.92 10.08 -1.55
CA ILE A 496 14.68 10.71 -0.47
C ILE A 496 14.56 9.78 0.74
N ALA A 497 15.64 9.64 1.51
CA ALA A 497 15.53 8.98 2.80
C ALA A 497 14.53 9.74 3.69
N ASP A 498 13.92 9.05 4.67
CA ASP A 498 12.98 9.69 5.61
C ASP A 498 13.65 10.86 6.35
N VAL A 499 13.52 12.05 5.80
CA VAL A 499 14.07 13.30 6.33
C VAL A 499 13.58 13.55 7.74
N GLY A 500 12.31 13.26 8.01
CA GLY A 500 11.74 13.44 9.33
C GLY A 500 12.44 12.60 10.40
N ARG A 501 12.73 11.31 10.10
CA ARG A 501 13.50 10.45 11.02
C ARG A 501 14.94 10.92 11.19
N ILE A 502 15.55 11.42 10.14
CA ILE A 502 16.91 11.95 10.19
C ILE A 502 16.96 13.22 11.03
N LEU A 503 16.07 14.20 10.81
CA LEU A 503 16.06 15.46 11.53
C LEU A 503 15.75 15.29 13.03
N ARG A 504 14.82 14.40 13.39
CA ARG A 504 14.53 14.15 14.80
C ARG A 504 15.62 13.36 15.54
N GLY A 505 16.51 12.72 14.79
CA GLY A 505 17.64 11.96 15.32
C GLY A 505 18.89 12.81 15.57
N ILE A 506 18.87 14.12 15.33
CA ILE A 506 20.02 15.02 15.57
C ILE A 506 20.30 15.10 17.06
N THR A 507 21.51 14.71 17.45
CA THR A 507 21.97 14.68 18.85
C THR A 507 23.20 15.56 19.10
N GLU A 508 23.75 16.16 18.02
CA GLU A 508 24.91 17.03 18.10
C GLU A 508 24.52 18.50 18.00
N PRO A 509 25.18 19.40 18.75
CA PRO A 509 24.90 20.83 18.71
C PRO A 509 25.48 21.47 17.42
N ASN A 510 24.93 22.64 17.07
CA ASN A 510 25.39 23.47 15.94
C ASN A 510 25.31 22.78 14.58
N ILE A 511 24.34 21.91 14.41
CA ILE A 511 24.04 21.30 13.13
C ILE A 511 23.30 22.32 12.25
N ASP A 512 23.66 22.34 10.99
CA ASP A 512 23.01 23.06 9.90
C ASP A 512 22.36 22.05 8.96
N VAL A 513 21.09 22.26 8.62
CA VAL A 513 20.32 21.31 7.80
C VAL A 513 20.92 21.13 6.41
N ASP A 514 21.45 22.19 5.78
CA ASP A 514 22.05 22.09 4.44
C ASP A 514 23.32 21.22 4.46
N THR A 515 24.11 21.32 5.52
CA THR A 515 25.33 20.52 5.68
C THR A 515 25.01 19.10 6.13
N PHE A 516 24.08 18.94 7.05
CA PHE A 516 23.71 17.64 7.64
C PHE A 516 22.86 16.80 6.68
N LEU A 517 21.92 17.43 6.01
CA LEU A 517 21.15 16.84 4.94
C LEU A 517 21.88 16.95 3.58
N SER A 518 23.21 17.03 3.52
CA SER A 518 23.95 16.79 2.26
C SER A 518 23.59 15.40 1.69
N LEU A 519 22.30 15.15 1.73
CA LEU A 519 21.62 13.92 1.44
C LEU A 519 21.74 13.65 -0.05
N GLU A 520 22.66 12.79 -0.39
CA GLU A 520 22.53 12.10 -1.66
C GLU A 520 21.18 11.34 -1.65
N PRO A 521 20.35 11.50 -2.67
CA PRO A 521 19.10 10.75 -2.78
C PRO A 521 19.38 9.25 -2.83
N VAL A 522 18.40 8.46 -2.48
CA VAL A 522 18.44 7.01 -2.74
C VAL A 522 18.18 6.79 -4.22
N ILE A 523 19.21 6.38 -4.94
CA ILE A 523 19.07 5.90 -6.32
C ILE A 523 19.02 4.39 -6.28
N SER A 524 17.96 3.81 -6.83
CA SER A 524 17.84 2.36 -7.02
C SER A 524 18.06 2.02 -8.50
N ASN A 525 19.03 1.16 -8.77
CA ASN A 525 19.31 0.61 -10.10
C ASN A 525 18.58 -0.73 -10.20
N ASN A 526 17.47 -0.75 -10.92
CA ASN A 526 16.62 -1.94 -11.07
C ASN A 526 16.86 -2.58 -12.44
N ARG A 527 17.02 -3.89 -12.46
CA ARG A 527 17.16 -4.70 -13.66
C ARG A 527 16.26 -5.91 -13.54
N GLU A 528 15.66 -6.29 -14.66
CA GLU A 528 14.70 -7.37 -14.69
C GLU A 528 14.81 -8.18 -16.00
N LEU A 529 14.66 -9.48 -15.87
CA LEU A 529 14.52 -10.41 -16.98
C LEU A 529 13.27 -11.23 -16.74
N GLY A 530 12.32 -11.18 -17.66
CA GLY A 530 11.05 -11.90 -17.53
C GLY A 530 10.72 -12.74 -18.73
N LEU A 531 9.98 -13.81 -18.47
CA LEU A 531 9.38 -14.70 -19.44
C LEU A 531 7.93 -14.92 -19.04
N GLU A 532 7.01 -14.70 -19.96
CA GLU A 532 5.58 -14.91 -19.77
C GLU A 532 5.04 -15.80 -20.88
N PHE A 533 4.14 -16.68 -20.52
CA PHE A 533 3.44 -17.55 -21.45
C PHE A 533 1.96 -17.58 -21.08
N ASP A 534 1.12 -17.04 -21.95
CA ASP A 534 -0.33 -17.04 -21.83
C ASP A 534 -0.95 -17.59 -23.11
N ARG A 535 -1.33 -18.86 -23.08
CA ARG A 535 -2.00 -19.49 -24.21
C ARG A 535 -2.86 -20.66 -23.79
N GLY A 536 -4.13 -20.58 -24.16
CA GLY A 536 -5.09 -21.65 -23.97
C GLY A 536 -5.43 -21.87 -22.50
N ILE A 537 -5.03 -23.01 -21.94
CA ILE A 537 -5.31 -23.35 -20.53
C ILE A 537 -4.18 -22.99 -19.57
N LEU A 538 -3.07 -22.48 -20.08
CA LEU A 538 -1.84 -22.25 -19.30
C LEU A 538 -1.48 -20.78 -19.35
N ASP A 539 -1.40 -20.17 -18.17
CA ASP A 539 -0.74 -18.91 -17.90
C ASP A 539 0.45 -19.17 -16.98
N ALA A 540 1.63 -18.69 -17.34
CA ALA A 540 2.84 -18.87 -16.55
C ALA A 540 3.77 -17.66 -16.69
N SER A 541 4.42 -17.27 -15.59
CA SER A 541 5.45 -16.23 -15.59
C SER A 541 6.67 -16.67 -14.80
N LEU A 542 7.83 -16.15 -15.20
CA LEU A 542 9.09 -16.29 -14.48
C LEU A 542 9.89 -15.02 -14.62
N THR A 543 10.26 -14.39 -13.52
CA THR A 543 11.00 -13.15 -13.49
C THR A 543 12.19 -13.26 -12.55
N TYR A 544 13.38 -12.89 -13.03
CA TYR A 544 14.55 -12.65 -12.22
C TYR A 544 14.83 -11.15 -12.17
N PHE A 545 15.00 -10.61 -10.98
CA PHE A 545 15.29 -9.19 -10.79
C PHE A 545 16.45 -8.99 -9.83
N TRP A 546 17.15 -7.85 -10.00
CA TRP A 546 18.11 -7.34 -9.02
C TRP A 546 18.09 -5.82 -8.96
N SER A 547 18.22 -5.30 -7.74
CA SER A 547 18.16 -3.88 -7.42
C SER A 547 19.31 -3.52 -6.50
N SER A 548 20.05 -2.47 -6.82
CA SER A 548 21.16 -1.99 -5.99
C SER A 548 21.03 -0.49 -5.71
N SER A 549 21.52 -0.07 -4.57
CA SER A 549 21.65 1.35 -4.18
C SER A 549 22.95 1.52 -3.39
N ASP A 550 23.79 2.48 -3.78
CA ASP A 550 25.03 2.78 -3.06
C ASP A 550 24.74 3.39 -1.68
N LEU A 551 23.68 4.20 -1.59
CA LEU A 551 23.14 4.76 -0.36
C LEU A 551 21.66 4.45 -0.24
N GLY A 552 21.33 3.29 0.30
CA GLY A 552 19.97 2.88 0.60
C GLY A 552 19.39 3.60 1.83
N SER A 553 18.18 3.23 2.19
CA SER A 553 17.49 3.68 3.40
C SER A 553 16.92 2.46 4.10
N LEU A 554 17.51 2.08 5.22
CA LEU A 554 17.10 0.93 6.02
C LEU A 554 16.38 1.39 7.27
N LEU A 555 15.28 0.74 7.60
CA LEU A 555 14.63 0.91 8.89
C LEU A 555 15.46 0.19 9.96
N VAL A 556 15.92 0.95 10.94
CA VAL A 556 16.62 0.42 12.12
C VAL A 556 15.82 0.74 13.35
N LEU A 557 15.55 -0.30 14.14
CA LEU A 557 14.77 -0.14 15.35
C LEU A 557 15.70 0.13 16.53
N GLY A 558 15.53 1.30 17.16
CA GLY A 558 16.25 1.68 18.37
C GLY A 558 15.84 0.88 19.61
N ALA A 559 16.71 0.85 20.61
CA ALA A 559 16.42 0.22 21.90
C ALA A 559 15.23 0.86 22.64
N ASP A 560 14.93 2.11 22.37
CA ASP A 560 13.77 2.85 22.85
C ASP A 560 12.47 2.50 22.12
N GLY A 561 12.55 1.64 21.11
CA GLY A 561 11.40 1.24 20.32
C GLY A 561 11.02 2.20 19.19
N ILE A 562 11.82 3.19 18.91
CA ILE A 562 11.61 4.18 17.85
C ILE A 562 12.44 3.78 16.61
N PHE A 563 11.80 3.81 15.44
CA PHE A 563 12.52 3.58 14.20
C PHE A 563 13.38 4.80 13.81
N SER A 564 14.61 4.53 13.44
CA SER A 564 15.55 5.43 12.78
C SER A 564 15.84 4.95 11.35
N VAL A 565 16.70 5.69 10.64
CA VAL A 565 17.13 5.35 9.29
C VAL A 565 18.64 5.24 9.24
N ALA A 566 19.14 4.11 8.75
CA ALA A 566 20.53 3.93 8.38
C ALA A 566 20.73 4.13 6.87
N ARG A 567 21.81 4.79 6.50
CA ARG A 567 22.20 5.06 5.12
C ARG A 567 23.37 4.15 4.76
N GLN A 568 23.10 3.05 4.07
CA GLN A 568 24.08 2.01 3.75
C GLN A 568 23.81 1.46 2.35
N PRO A 569 24.81 0.86 1.68
CA PRO A 569 24.59 0.13 0.45
C PRO A 569 23.56 -0.99 0.65
N ILE A 570 22.67 -1.15 -0.31
CA ILE A 570 21.64 -2.20 -0.31
C ILE A 570 21.66 -2.91 -1.66
N GLU A 571 21.70 -4.21 -1.62
CA GLU A 571 21.49 -5.08 -2.78
C GLU A 571 20.30 -6.01 -2.49
N VAL A 572 19.37 -6.09 -3.42
CA VAL A 572 18.23 -7.02 -3.38
C VAL A 572 18.14 -7.75 -4.71
N GLU A 573 17.99 -9.04 -4.66
CA GLU A 573 17.74 -9.90 -5.82
C GLU A 573 16.65 -10.91 -5.51
N GLY A 574 15.99 -11.43 -6.53
CA GLY A 574 14.97 -12.44 -6.35
C GLY A 574 14.53 -13.11 -7.63
N LEU A 575 13.93 -14.28 -7.43
CA LEU A 575 13.25 -15.05 -8.46
C LEU A 575 11.78 -15.13 -8.11
N GLU A 576 10.93 -14.72 -9.03
CA GLU A 576 9.47 -14.80 -8.91
C GLU A 576 8.94 -15.67 -10.04
N GLY A 577 7.91 -16.45 -9.73
CA GLY A 577 7.23 -17.24 -10.75
C GLY A 577 5.78 -17.51 -10.38
N SER A 578 4.93 -17.56 -11.38
CA SER A 578 3.54 -17.96 -11.25
C SER A 578 3.15 -18.95 -12.33
N VAL A 579 2.16 -19.77 -12.03
CA VAL A 579 1.52 -20.66 -12.98
C VAL A 579 0.04 -20.80 -12.64
N ALA A 580 -0.82 -20.69 -13.63
CA ALA A 580 -2.24 -20.99 -13.53
C ALA A 580 -2.63 -21.95 -14.66
N VAL A 581 -3.39 -22.98 -14.32
CA VAL A 581 -3.85 -23.99 -15.26
C VAL A 581 -5.35 -24.17 -15.12
N GLU A 582 -6.09 -23.87 -16.18
CA GLU A 582 -7.49 -24.25 -16.28
C GLU A 582 -7.62 -25.76 -16.57
N MET A 583 -8.44 -26.45 -15.76
CA MET A 583 -8.56 -27.91 -15.86
C MET A 583 -9.50 -28.30 -17.01
N PRO A 584 -9.02 -28.97 -18.08
CA PRO A 584 -9.84 -29.29 -19.26
C PRO A 584 -11.06 -30.16 -18.96
N PHE A 585 -10.98 -30.98 -17.90
CA PHE A 585 -12.06 -31.88 -17.47
C PHE A 585 -13.11 -31.23 -16.58
N ALA A 586 -12.86 -29.99 -16.11
CA ALA A 586 -13.75 -29.25 -15.22
C ALA A 586 -13.67 -27.74 -15.56
N PRO A 587 -14.42 -27.29 -16.58
CA PRO A 587 -14.41 -25.87 -16.98
C PRO A 587 -14.70 -24.94 -15.81
N GLY A 588 -13.93 -23.88 -15.68
CA GLY A 588 -13.99 -22.93 -14.56
C GLY A 588 -13.21 -23.38 -13.31
N LEU A 589 -12.53 -24.54 -13.35
CA LEU A 589 -11.60 -24.97 -12.30
C LEU A 589 -10.19 -24.58 -12.69
N VAL A 590 -9.56 -23.69 -11.90
CA VAL A 590 -8.20 -23.20 -12.08
C VAL A 590 -7.34 -23.61 -10.89
N LEU A 591 -6.21 -24.24 -11.14
CA LEU A 591 -5.15 -24.45 -10.15
C LEU A 591 -4.06 -23.41 -10.40
N SER A 592 -3.73 -22.62 -9.38
CA SER A 592 -2.66 -21.63 -9.46
C SER A 592 -1.62 -21.82 -8.38
N ALA A 593 -0.38 -21.46 -8.69
CA ALA A 593 0.71 -21.36 -7.73
C ALA A 593 1.57 -20.15 -8.05
N ALA A 594 2.01 -19.42 -7.01
CA ALA A 594 2.93 -18.31 -7.13
C ALA A 594 4.02 -18.42 -6.07
N TYR A 595 5.27 -18.18 -6.46
CA TYR A 595 6.45 -18.28 -5.62
C TYR A 595 7.33 -17.06 -5.74
N ALA A 596 7.93 -16.64 -4.62
CA ALA A 596 8.98 -15.63 -4.59
C ALA A 596 10.10 -16.05 -3.64
N ASP A 597 11.34 -16.00 -4.13
CA ASP A 597 12.60 -16.09 -3.37
C ASP A 597 13.21 -14.68 -3.38
N LEU A 598 13.40 -14.10 -2.19
CA LEU A 598 13.90 -12.74 -2.02
C LEU A 598 15.16 -12.75 -1.16
N ARG A 599 16.23 -12.14 -1.63
CA ARG A 599 17.49 -11.98 -0.91
C ARG A 599 17.90 -10.52 -0.87
N GLY A 600 18.18 -10.03 0.32
CA GLY A 600 18.62 -8.65 0.52
C GLY A 600 19.84 -8.60 1.41
N ARG A 601 20.82 -7.77 1.04
CA ARG A 601 22.08 -7.60 1.77
C ARG A 601 22.45 -6.14 1.92
N THR A 602 23.26 -5.85 2.93
CA THR A 602 23.82 -4.54 3.22
C THR A 602 25.24 -4.66 3.76
N ASP A 603 25.96 -3.56 3.82
CA ASP A 603 27.23 -3.43 4.55
C ASP A 603 26.94 -3.08 6.02
N GLY A 604 26.39 -4.05 6.77
CA GLY A 604 25.92 -3.84 8.14
C GLY A 604 27.06 -3.65 9.17
N ASN A 605 28.28 -4.02 8.84
CA ASN A 605 29.47 -3.90 9.70
C ASN A 605 30.42 -2.77 9.28
N ASN A 606 30.11 -2.04 8.19
CA ASN A 606 30.91 -0.96 7.61
C ASN A 606 32.35 -1.37 7.20
N ASP A 607 32.53 -2.61 6.72
CA ASP A 607 33.81 -3.11 6.23
C ASP A 607 33.99 -2.93 4.71
N GLY A 608 33.02 -2.33 4.03
CA GLY A 608 32.98 -2.09 2.59
C GLY A 608 32.48 -3.29 1.78
N ARG A 609 31.88 -4.29 2.43
CA ARG A 609 31.30 -5.46 1.77
C ARG A 609 29.80 -5.54 2.03
N VAL A 610 29.02 -5.83 1.00
CA VAL A 610 27.57 -6.01 1.08
C VAL A 610 27.30 -7.50 1.31
N ASP A 611 27.52 -8.00 2.54
CA ASP A 611 27.45 -9.41 2.88
C ASP A 611 26.61 -9.76 4.11
N VAL A 612 26.08 -8.77 4.83
CA VAL A 612 25.16 -8.95 5.94
C VAL A 612 23.72 -8.99 5.41
N ASP A 613 22.96 -10.03 5.76
CA ASP A 613 21.56 -10.12 5.35
C ASP A 613 20.72 -8.98 5.97
N LEU A 614 19.81 -8.43 5.18
CA LEU A 614 18.77 -7.53 5.68
C LEU A 614 17.89 -8.27 6.69
N ASP A 615 17.53 -7.59 7.77
CA ASP A 615 16.65 -8.15 8.80
C ASP A 615 15.18 -8.21 8.34
N GLY A 616 14.33 -8.81 9.16
CA GLY A 616 12.91 -9.00 8.85
C GLY A 616 12.10 -7.71 8.72
N ALA A 617 12.65 -6.53 9.13
CA ALA A 617 12.01 -5.23 8.89
C ALA A 617 12.21 -4.73 7.45
N ASN A 618 13.20 -5.28 6.73
CA ASN A 618 13.66 -4.77 5.45
C ASN A 618 13.54 -5.81 4.31
N ILE A 619 13.35 -7.09 4.61
CA ILE A 619 13.20 -8.14 3.61
C ILE A 619 12.12 -9.15 4.02
N SER A 620 11.34 -9.62 3.06
CA SER A 620 10.31 -10.64 3.26
C SER A 620 10.90 -12.06 3.28
N PRO A 621 10.25 -13.05 3.90
CA PRO A 621 10.62 -14.46 3.75
C PRO A 621 10.25 -14.93 2.35
N ASP A 622 10.85 -16.04 1.92
CA ASP A 622 10.42 -16.75 0.73
C ASP A 622 8.99 -17.25 0.91
N ARG A 623 8.17 -17.18 -0.13
CA ARG A 623 6.75 -17.50 -0.04
C ARG A 623 6.29 -18.37 -1.20
N LEU A 624 5.40 -19.30 -0.88
CA LEU A 624 4.66 -20.10 -1.85
C LEU A 624 3.17 -19.99 -1.57
N ASN A 625 2.42 -19.46 -2.53
CA ASN A 625 0.96 -19.43 -2.51
C ASN A 625 0.45 -20.47 -3.51
N VAL A 626 -0.54 -21.27 -3.12
CA VAL A 626 -1.24 -22.20 -4.01
C VAL A 626 -2.73 -22.01 -3.83
N ALA A 627 -3.48 -21.89 -4.90
CA ALA A 627 -4.93 -21.76 -4.85
C ALA A 627 -5.63 -22.68 -5.85
N LEU A 628 -6.81 -23.13 -5.47
CA LEU A 628 -7.76 -23.85 -6.31
C LEU A 628 -9.03 -22.99 -6.36
N ASP A 629 -9.30 -22.42 -7.52
CA ASP A 629 -10.47 -21.59 -7.79
C ASP A 629 -11.45 -22.36 -8.69
N TYR A 630 -12.73 -22.30 -8.35
CA TYR A 630 -13.80 -22.88 -9.18
C TYR A 630 -14.91 -21.86 -9.32
N SER A 631 -15.30 -21.60 -10.56
CA SER A 631 -16.42 -20.70 -10.89
C SER A 631 -17.28 -21.34 -11.96
N SER A 632 -18.54 -21.64 -11.60
CA SER A 632 -19.49 -22.22 -12.54
C SER A 632 -20.92 -21.83 -12.18
N GLY A 633 -21.62 -21.20 -13.12
CA GLY A 633 -22.96 -20.70 -12.91
C GLY A 633 -23.03 -19.72 -11.74
N PRO A 634 -23.89 -19.97 -10.73
CA PRO A 634 -24.01 -19.07 -9.57
C PRO A 634 -22.98 -19.32 -8.47
N VAL A 635 -22.13 -20.34 -8.60
CA VAL A 635 -21.21 -20.79 -7.53
C VAL A 635 -19.79 -20.34 -7.81
N THR A 636 -19.14 -19.76 -6.80
CA THR A 636 -17.71 -19.47 -6.77
C THR A 636 -17.10 -20.10 -5.51
N LEU A 637 -16.00 -20.82 -5.69
CA LEU A 637 -15.25 -21.46 -4.59
C LEU A 637 -13.77 -21.09 -4.71
N ARG A 638 -13.08 -20.89 -3.59
CA ARG A 638 -11.64 -20.80 -3.51
C ARG A 638 -11.12 -21.54 -2.29
N LEU A 639 -10.08 -22.33 -2.48
CA LEU A 639 -9.25 -22.89 -1.41
C LEU A 639 -7.84 -22.41 -1.67
N ALA A 640 -7.20 -21.80 -0.68
CA ALA A 640 -5.86 -21.26 -0.84
C ALA A 640 -4.97 -21.69 0.33
N SER A 641 -3.68 -21.90 0.04
CA SER A 641 -2.63 -22.03 1.04
C SER A 641 -1.57 -20.95 0.84
N ARG A 642 -1.10 -20.38 1.94
CA ARG A 642 -0.01 -19.40 1.98
C ARG A 642 1.09 -19.97 2.87
N SER A 643 2.22 -20.32 2.25
CA SER A 643 3.38 -20.84 2.96
C SER A 643 4.46 -19.76 3.04
N TYR A 644 4.83 -19.42 4.24
CA TYR A 644 5.97 -18.58 4.57
C TYR A 644 7.10 -19.52 4.95
N LEU A 645 8.17 -19.54 4.14
CA LEU A 645 9.25 -20.52 4.30
C LEU A 645 10.22 -20.09 5.40
N SER A 646 10.91 -21.05 5.99
CA SER A 646 11.92 -20.77 7.01
C SER A 646 13.11 -19.98 6.43
N ARG A 647 13.68 -19.11 7.27
CA ARG A 647 14.82 -18.29 6.89
C ARG A 647 15.78 -18.11 8.06
N SER A 648 17.08 -18.28 7.79
CA SER A 648 18.17 -17.89 8.67
C SER A 648 18.87 -16.66 8.10
N PHE A 649 19.28 -15.73 8.94
CA PHE A 649 19.85 -14.46 8.54
C PHE A 649 21.35 -14.42 8.86
N THR A 650 22.19 -14.32 7.83
CA THR A 650 23.65 -14.15 7.98
C THR A 650 23.98 -12.79 8.57
N GLY A 651 24.77 -12.77 9.65
CA GLY A 651 25.16 -11.52 10.32
C GLY A 651 24.11 -10.94 11.28
N GLN A 652 22.95 -11.59 11.41
CA GLN A 652 21.91 -11.23 12.37
C GLN A 652 21.94 -12.19 13.59
N PRO A 653 21.36 -11.80 14.75
CA PRO A 653 21.26 -12.71 15.90
C PRO A 653 20.47 -13.97 15.53
N PRO A 654 20.90 -15.19 15.98
CA PRO A 654 20.17 -16.43 15.71
C PRO A 654 18.69 -16.43 16.19
N ALA A 655 18.38 -15.58 17.16
CA ALA A 655 17.00 -15.40 17.61
C ALA A 655 16.09 -14.71 16.58
N ALA A 656 16.66 -14.14 15.52
CA ALA A 656 15.91 -13.57 14.38
C ALA A 656 15.56 -14.61 13.31
N ASP A 657 16.08 -15.84 13.40
CA ASP A 657 15.76 -16.91 12.45
C ASP A 657 14.27 -17.22 12.49
N PHE A 658 13.69 -17.34 11.30
CA PHE A 658 12.28 -17.59 11.11
C PHE A 658 12.01 -19.04 10.77
N ALA A 659 11.14 -19.70 11.56
CA ALA A 659 10.83 -21.11 11.38
C ALA A 659 9.84 -21.40 10.23
N GLY A 660 9.09 -20.39 9.79
CA GLY A 660 8.08 -20.52 8.76
C GLY A 660 6.75 -21.09 9.26
N TYR A 661 5.70 -20.87 8.47
CA TYR A 661 4.37 -21.45 8.70
C TYR A 661 3.55 -21.48 7.42
N THR A 662 2.51 -22.34 7.38
CA THR A 662 1.53 -22.39 6.30
C THR A 662 0.13 -22.14 6.87
N LEU A 663 -0.64 -21.29 6.22
CA LEU A 663 -2.03 -20.98 6.52
C LEU A 663 -2.92 -21.43 5.36
N PHE A 664 -4.14 -21.83 5.68
CA PHE A 664 -5.15 -22.21 4.69
C PHE A 664 -6.35 -21.29 4.82
N ASP A 665 -6.85 -20.83 3.67
CA ASP A 665 -8.03 -19.97 3.59
C ASP A 665 -9.08 -20.61 2.69
N ALA A 666 -10.35 -20.29 2.90
CA ALA A 666 -11.44 -20.76 2.07
C ALA A 666 -12.46 -19.63 1.80
N TYR A 667 -13.08 -19.69 0.64
CA TYR A 667 -14.16 -18.80 0.24
C TYR A 667 -15.19 -19.57 -0.56
N VAL A 668 -16.47 -19.28 -0.33
CA VAL A 668 -17.57 -19.76 -1.14
C VAL A 668 -18.57 -18.63 -1.33
N ALA A 669 -19.05 -18.46 -2.55
CA ALA A 669 -20.14 -17.53 -2.85
C ALA A 669 -21.22 -18.21 -3.69
N TYR A 670 -22.44 -17.73 -3.52
CA TYR A 670 -23.61 -18.14 -4.28
C TYR A 670 -24.40 -16.91 -4.73
N ARG A 671 -24.49 -16.73 -6.04
CA ARG A 671 -25.22 -15.62 -6.67
C ARG A 671 -26.70 -15.98 -6.83
N THR A 672 -27.55 -15.10 -6.38
CA THR A 672 -29.01 -15.21 -6.46
C THR A 672 -29.62 -13.98 -7.15
N LEU A 673 -30.92 -14.00 -7.39
CA LEU A 673 -31.63 -12.80 -7.84
C LEU A 673 -31.64 -11.65 -6.80
N LEU A 674 -31.38 -11.95 -5.53
CA LEU A 674 -31.33 -10.96 -4.46
C LEU A 674 -29.90 -10.44 -4.21
N GLY A 675 -28.92 -10.87 -5.00
CA GLY A 675 -27.50 -10.57 -4.82
C GLY A 675 -26.67 -11.80 -4.49
N GLU A 676 -25.40 -11.57 -4.17
CA GLU A 676 -24.43 -12.60 -3.85
C GLU A 676 -24.27 -12.77 -2.34
N PHE A 677 -24.36 -14.00 -1.87
CA PHE A 677 -24.07 -14.40 -0.50
C PHE A 677 -22.71 -15.10 -0.48
N SER A 678 -21.85 -14.71 0.44
CA SER A 678 -20.53 -15.34 0.57
C SER A 678 -20.18 -15.70 2.01
N LEU A 679 -19.37 -16.74 2.14
CA LEU A 679 -18.76 -17.20 3.36
C LEU A 679 -17.26 -17.33 3.12
N ALA A 680 -16.46 -16.63 3.91
CA ALA A 680 -15.01 -16.71 3.89
C ALA A 680 -14.47 -17.22 5.23
N ALA A 681 -13.34 -17.91 5.20
CA ALA A 681 -12.62 -18.32 6.39
C ALA A 681 -11.12 -18.06 6.20
N GLN A 682 -10.57 -17.17 7.00
CA GLN A 682 -9.13 -16.98 7.14
C GLN A 682 -8.58 -17.99 8.15
N ASN A 683 -7.37 -18.53 7.90
CA ASN A 683 -6.73 -19.50 8.75
C ASN A 683 -7.68 -20.68 9.13
N LEU A 684 -8.19 -21.34 8.10
CA LEU A 684 -9.23 -22.38 8.21
C LEU A 684 -8.89 -23.49 9.23
N THR A 685 -7.61 -23.81 9.38
CA THR A 685 -7.12 -24.83 10.31
C THR A 685 -6.93 -24.33 11.74
N ASP A 686 -7.21 -23.05 12.01
CA ASP A 686 -7.03 -22.40 13.31
C ASP A 686 -5.59 -22.54 13.85
N LYS A 687 -4.61 -22.43 12.92
CA LYS A 687 -3.20 -22.59 13.29
C LYS A 687 -2.75 -21.42 14.15
N PHE A 688 -2.10 -21.73 15.27
CA PHE A 688 -1.35 -20.75 16.04
C PHE A 688 0.00 -20.47 15.35
N TYR A 689 0.36 -19.20 15.18
CA TYR A 689 1.63 -18.75 14.62
C TYR A 689 2.01 -17.38 15.19
N ILE A 690 3.28 -17.05 15.11
CA ILE A 690 3.79 -15.71 15.39
C ILE A 690 3.98 -15.01 14.04
N THR A 691 3.57 -13.75 13.93
CA THR A 691 3.74 -12.98 12.67
C THR A 691 5.21 -12.81 12.35
N TYR A 692 5.55 -12.78 11.05
CA TYR A 692 6.94 -12.67 10.59
C TYR A 692 7.68 -11.47 11.21
N ASP A 693 7.08 -10.28 11.18
CA ASP A 693 7.65 -9.07 11.78
C ASP A 693 7.92 -9.27 13.29
N SER A 694 6.97 -9.83 14.02
CA SER A 694 7.13 -10.08 15.44
C SER A 694 8.20 -11.10 15.76
N ASP A 695 8.39 -12.07 14.90
CA ASP A 695 9.39 -13.14 15.12
C ASP A 695 10.80 -12.66 14.80
N THR A 696 10.98 -11.82 13.77
CA THR A 696 12.29 -11.49 13.20
C THR A 696 12.83 -10.12 13.57
N VAL A 697 11.98 -9.12 13.88
CA VAL A 697 12.42 -7.73 14.01
C VAL A 697 12.83 -7.35 15.41
N ARG A 698 12.18 -7.78 16.46
CA ARG A 698 12.45 -7.37 17.84
C ARG A 698 12.61 -8.56 18.74
N VAL A 699 13.62 -9.34 18.48
CA VAL A 699 13.86 -10.63 19.12
C VAL A 699 14.03 -10.61 20.65
N THR A 700 14.20 -9.43 21.25
CA THR A 700 14.27 -9.26 22.72
C THR A 700 13.07 -8.53 23.32
N ASP A 701 12.15 -7.99 22.49
CA ASP A 701 11.02 -7.18 22.98
C ASP A 701 9.79 -8.06 23.28
N ASN A 702 9.52 -8.25 24.55
CA ASN A 702 8.35 -9.00 25.01
C ASN A 702 7.02 -8.26 24.84
N ASN A 703 7.03 -6.96 24.52
CA ASN A 703 5.82 -6.17 24.26
C ASN A 703 5.33 -6.30 22.81
N ARG A 704 6.14 -6.88 21.92
CA ARG A 704 5.85 -7.00 20.49
C ARG A 704 6.03 -8.41 19.92
N PHE A 705 5.76 -9.38 20.73
CA PHE A 705 5.76 -10.79 20.33
C PHE A 705 4.31 -11.21 19.98
N PHE A 706 3.80 -10.70 18.88
CA PHE A 706 2.39 -10.88 18.51
C PHE A 706 2.15 -12.21 17.80
N ALA A 707 1.15 -12.94 18.28
CA ALA A 707 0.55 -14.01 17.49
C ALA A 707 -0.25 -13.42 16.32
N GLY A 708 -0.37 -14.17 15.22
CA GLY A 708 -1.28 -13.85 14.13
C GLY A 708 -2.69 -14.34 14.40
N ARG A 709 -3.64 -13.89 13.56
CA ARG A 709 -5.07 -14.21 13.71
C ARG A 709 -5.34 -15.70 13.59
N GLY A 710 -6.10 -16.24 14.54
CA GLY A 710 -6.73 -17.55 14.45
C GLY A 710 -7.83 -17.58 13.40
N ARG A 711 -8.57 -18.68 13.33
CA ARG A 711 -9.65 -18.81 12.37
C ARG A 711 -10.69 -17.70 12.55
N THR A 712 -10.88 -16.95 11.48
CA THR A 712 -11.88 -15.88 11.39
C THR A 712 -12.83 -16.18 10.24
N VAL A 713 -14.12 -16.16 10.54
CA VAL A 713 -15.19 -16.43 9.57
C VAL A 713 -15.89 -15.13 9.24
N THR A 714 -16.10 -14.88 7.94
CA THR A 714 -16.78 -13.70 7.43
C THR A 714 -17.98 -14.14 6.60
N VAL A 715 -19.16 -13.61 6.91
CA VAL A 715 -20.38 -13.78 6.11
C VAL A 715 -20.69 -12.44 5.43
N SER A 716 -20.94 -12.44 4.13
CA SER A 716 -21.27 -11.21 3.42
C SER A 716 -22.50 -11.42 2.53
N TRP A 717 -23.21 -10.34 2.32
CA TRP A 717 -24.21 -10.19 1.28
C TRP A 717 -23.92 -8.93 0.48
N GLN A 718 -23.90 -9.04 -0.84
CA GLN A 718 -23.72 -7.92 -1.76
C GLN A 718 -24.85 -7.90 -2.77
N GLY A 719 -25.62 -6.83 -2.77
CA GLY A 719 -26.68 -6.57 -3.73
C GLY A 719 -26.28 -5.54 -4.77
N GLN A 720 -26.72 -5.76 -6.01
CA GLN A 720 -26.61 -4.78 -7.10
C GLN A 720 -28.01 -4.56 -7.69
N PHE A 721 -28.40 -3.32 -7.87
CA PHE A 721 -29.74 -2.91 -8.26
C PHE A 721 -29.70 -1.90 -9.40
#